data_156df2e8993d8923e9dc928266142b15
#
_entry.id   156df2e8993d8923e9dc928266142b15
#
_cell.length_a   1.000
_cell.length_b   1.000
_cell.length_c   1.000
_cell.angle_alpha   90.00
_cell.angle_beta   90.00
_cell.angle_gamma   90.00
#
_symmetry.space_group_name_H-M   'P 1'
#
loop_
_entity.id
_entity.type
_entity.pdbx_description
1 polymer ?
#
loop_
_entity_poly.entity_id
_entity_poly.type
_entity_poly.pdbx_seq_one_letter_code
_entity_poly.pdbx_strand_id
1 'polypeptide(L)'
;MGEVRTVERSSAGSAALELLVHGVGGATPEKMLNDPRTVRITGDETAAVHRRAEDADADAPAADATTTVRDHGGRPVPEAYVWSNLTSGNGTRALWLLLLPFMVVNLAHWMRPAAREGTRAVRLYGLLVRLAGLSLTVLLVAAACEVALDLTAWQCAGTHACAARHSWLGFLSPTLSHGGWWSPPGRRLALAALVPTALTGLLWYLSHRTWRAYESQEPLDRDPEPRNGPAHTALSRPGFWYGRRLVARLRAGHTAAGLLTVAAAVGTAAAREDHRPGGPPVLDALGRLLEVSLAAGALAVVWAVCRRGRSEHRLDRRLDAQLVHRLPLTALVLLTLTLVYAAWERPGWQSSGRLPGDATFGGIALAQGTLVIALTVVAHLLHKGPDGEPAPRRDSHDTAAPPQTHGSGDPLAPDRHHRTPPAPDTLVDVLGVAIALPAETPTETAALPSPRLSPGETGESDAHPETPSAARGTGVGPAKAGARPGPPGSGEAGGEGMAWSAQDETGERGAGAEPRTGLRSPGDGGGGSAGRAGAGGPGGARAALRGLGGPAVAMLGCALGGVMSGGVSQRVSDWLDGTGTFLDGPPVLLTWQASVIPVLLLVLLALVGLLGRRTWLLTRAERVAVAREYDADPGDPARTGRIARARSMATLTDRGPLVVAVTSTTTLLLGAGALVGAFGTGKTPVRAAQGAGPFVQGAAQAGQALGSWLIGLGFLLFVTWGRRAYKDASARRTIGILWDVGTFWPRAAHPFAPPCYAERAVPDLTWRMSTWTRATGGRLVISGHSQGSALAAAAAWQLRPSERRRVALLTYGSPIERLYGRWFPAHFGPAALVALHRDVDCWRNLYRLTDPIGGPVRLSGDDCGPEVDHAPLADPLAYGRTEEHPLPAPILGHSDYQADPAFAEERGRLLARLHPEVPVRHA
;
A
#
# COMPACT_ATOMS: atom_id res chain seq x y z
N MET A 1 8.85 -49.30 -56.59
CA MET A 1 7.93 -49.42 -55.43
C MET A 1 8.75 -49.21 -54.17
N GLY A 2 8.80 -48.04 -53.72
CA GLY A 2 9.51 -47.65 -52.45
C GLY A 2 8.45 -47.29 -51.41
N GLU A 3 8.41 -48.05 -50.31
CA GLU A 3 7.57 -47.80 -49.15
C GLU A 3 7.93 -46.45 -48.50
N VAL A 4 6.97 -45.55 -48.53
CA VAL A 4 7.02 -44.32 -47.72
C VAL A 4 6.68 -44.73 -46.28
N ARG A 5 7.70 -44.91 -45.44
CA ARG A 5 7.53 -44.98 -44.00
C ARG A 5 7.03 -43.62 -43.50
N THR A 6 5.77 -43.57 -43.15
CA THR A 6 5.19 -42.51 -42.33
C THR A 6 5.85 -42.57 -40.95
N VAL A 7 6.74 -41.64 -40.69
CA VAL A 7 7.27 -41.38 -39.34
C VAL A 7 6.10 -40.80 -38.56
N GLU A 8 5.48 -41.61 -37.66
CA GLU A 8 4.60 -41.14 -36.62
C GLU A 8 5.39 -40.16 -35.77
N ARG A 9 5.06 -38.82 -35.93
CA ARG A 9 5.54 -37.82 -35.00
C ARG A 9 4.94 -38.11 -33.65
N SER A 10 5.76 -38.67 -32.76
CA SER A 10 5.54 -38.67 -31.32
C SER A 10 4.91 -37.33 -30.93
N SER A 11 3.76 -37.38 -30.26
CA SER A 11 3.11 -36.24 -29.68
C SER A 11 4.08 -35.61 -28.67
N ALA A 12 4.76 -34.52 -29.09
CA ALA A 12 5.57 -33.72 -28.20
C ALA A 12 4.67 -33.30 -27.04
N GLY A 13 4.90 -33.78 -25.84
CA GLY A 13 4.22 -33.41 -24.62
C GLY A 13 4.29 -31.88 -24.52
N SER A 14 3.15 -31.19 -24.48
CA SER A 14 3.13 -29.74 -24.48
C SER A 14 3.88 -29.22 -23.25
N ALA A 15 4.82 -28.30 -23.44
CA ALA A 15 5.61 -27.72 -22.38
C ALA A 15 4.71 -27.22 -21.23
N ALA A 16 5.12 -27.47 -19.99
CA ALA A 16 4.39 -27.06 -18.80
C ALA A 16 5.32 -26.23 -17.87
N LEU A 17 4.80 -25.12 -17.35
CA LEU A 17 5.51 -24.21 -16.46
C LEU A 17 4.71 -23.97 -15.18
N GLU A 18 5.39 -23.93 -14.03
CA GLU A 18 4.84 -23.43 -12.79
C GLU A 18 5.57 -22.14 -12.40
N LEU A 19 4.85 -21.03 -12.29
CA LEU A 19 5.38 -19.73 -11.86
C LEU A 19 4.98 -19.45 -10.41
N LEU A 20 5.92 -19.62 -9.49
CA LEU A 20 5.74 -19.43 -8.05
C LEU A 20 5.90 -17.95 -7.69
N VAL A 21 4.98 -17.42 -6.87
CA VAL A 21 4.98 -16.04 -6.38
C VAL A 21 4.89 -16.06 -4.85
N HIS A 22 5.94 -15.58 -4.17
CA HIS A 22 6.00 -15.59 -2.71
C HIS A 22 5.10 -14.55 -2.04
N GLY A 23 4.82 -14.77 -0.74
CA GLY A 23 4.04 -13.89 0.11
C GLY A 23 4.83 -12.73 0.72
N VAL A 24 4.26 -12.12 1.77
CA VAL A 24 4.88 -11.05 2.55
C VAL A 24 6.17 -11.52 3.24
N GLY A 25 7.08 -10.58 3.49
CA GLY A 25 8.38 -10.88 4.12
C GLY A 25 9.40 -11.53 3.20
N GLY A 26 9.00 -11.93 2.00
CA GLY A 26 9.88 -12.49 0.98
C GLY A 26 10.29 -13.94 1.21
N ALA A 27 10.75 -14.57 0.14
CA ALA A 27 11.44 -15.87 0.16
C ALA A 27 12.63 -15.80 -0.79
N THR A 28 13.65 -16.59 -0.53
CA THR A 28 14.77 -16.71 -1.45
C THR A 28 14.42 -17.68 -2.58
N PRO A 29 15.03 -17.54 -3.78
CA PRO A 29 14.75 -18.46 -4.88
C PRO A 29 15.06 -19.91 -4.52
N GLU A 30 16.13 -20.17 -3.74
CA GLU A 30 16.53 -21.49 -3.27
C GLU A 30 15.44 -22.12 -2.40
N LYS A 31 14.85 -21.35 -1.50
CA LYS A 31 13.74 -21.83 -0.65
C LYS A 31 12.48 -22.10 -1.46
N MET A 32 12.15 -21.23 -2.43
CA MET A 32 10.95 -21.40 -3.26
C MET A 32 11.03 -22.60 -4.20
N LEU A 33 12.22 -22.85 -4.77
CA LEU A 33 12.48 -23.93 -5.72
C LEU A 33 12.94 -25.22 -5.03
N ASN A 34 13.17 -25.17 -3.72
CA ASN A 34 13.74 -26.25 -2.93
C ASN A 34 15.02 -26.83 -3.58
N ASP A 35 15.90 -25.93 -4.03
CA ASP A 35 17.20 -26.26 -4.65
C ASP A 35 18.22 -25.16 -4.31
N PRO A 36 19.41 -25.51 -3.76
CA PRO A 36 20.44 -24.52 -3.44
C PRO A 36 21.08 -23.88 -4.69
N ARG A 37 20.93 -24.49 -5.87
CA ARG A 37 21.50 -24.00 -7.13
C ARG A 37 20.41 -23.40 -8.01
N THR A 38 20.34 -22.08 -7.95
CA THR A 38 19.37 -21.33 -8.75
C THR A 38 20.05 -20.35 -9.69
N VAL A 39 19.46 -20.11 -10.85
CA VAL A 39 19.93 -19.14 -11.83
C VAL A 39 18.85 -18.12 -12.13
N ARG A 40 19.24 -16.87 -12.34
CA ARG A 40 18.34 -15.80 -12.74
C ARG A 40 18.10 -15.86 -14.26
N ILE A 41 16.85 -16.06 -14.66
CA ILE A 41 16.45 -16.14 -16.06
C ILE A 41 16.17 -14.73 -16.62
N THR A 42 15.47 -13.87 -15.86
CA THR A 42 15.13 -12.52 -16.28
C THR A 42 14.87 -11.63 -15.07
N GLY A 43 14.94 -10.31 -15.27
CA GLY A 43 14.77 -9.32 -14.22
C GLY A 43 16.07 -8.69 -13.75
N ASP A 44 16.03 -8.01 -12.60
CA ASP A 44 17.15 -7.26 -12.02
C ASP A 44 17.34 -7.59 -10.53
N GLU A 45 18.19 -6.82 -9.85
CA GLU A 45 18.46 -6.98 -8.41
C GLU A 45 17.23 -6.73 -7.51
N THR A 46 16.20 -6.07 -8.04
CA THR A 46 15.01 -5.70 -7.26
C THR A 46 13.87 -6.68 -7.41
N ALA A 47 13.70 -7.23 -8.62
CA ALA A 47 12.71 -8.27 -8.91
C ALA A 47 13.17 -9.12 -10.08
N ALA A 48 13.13 -10.43 -9.93
CA ALA A 48 13.63 -11.36 -10.93
C ALA A 48 12.92 -12.71 -10.89
N VAL A 49 12.95 -13.40 -12.03
CA VAL A 49 12.54 -14.79 -12.19
C VAL A 49 13.77 -15.68 -12.15
N HIS A 50 13.70 -16.74 -11.34
CA HIS A 50 14.77 -17.71 -11.16
C HIS A 50 14.28 -19.11 -11.49
N ARG A 51 15.18 -19.96 -11.95
CA ARG A 51 15.00 -21.42 -12.15
C ARG A 51 16.04 -22.19 -11.37
N ARG A 52 15.85 -23.49 -11.22
CA ARG A 52 16.92 -24.39 -10.84
C ARG A 52 18.01 -24.40 -11.91
N ALA A 53 19.25 -24.55 -11.52
CA ALA A 53 20.37 -24.57 -12.46
C ALA A 53 20.24 -25.70 -13.50
N GLU A 54 19.65 -26.85 -13.12
CA GLU A 54 19.41 -27.97 -14.02
C GLU A 54 18.34 -27.69 -15.08
N ASP A 55 17.43 -26.75 -14.83
CA ASP A 55 16.32 -26.37 -15.71
C ASP A 55 16.62 -25.08 -16.49
N ALA A 56 17.84 -24.54 -16.41
CA ALA A 56 18.20 -23.24 -16.98
C ALA A 56 17.86 -23.10 -18.47
N ASP A 57 18.14 -24.15 -19.23
CA ASP A 57 18.00 -24.19 -20.69
C ASP A 57 16.71 -24.88 -21.17
N ALA A 58 15.73 -25.08 -20.28
CA ALA A 58 14.50 -25.82 -20.60
C ALA A 58 13.66 -25.22 -21.77
N ASP A 59 13.86 -23.93 -22.08
CA ASP A 59 13.18 -23.24 -23.20
C ASP A 59 14.09 -22.99 -24.41
N ALA A 60 15.35 -23.41 -24.37
CA ALA A 60 16.26 -23.20 -25.49
C ALA A 60 15.75 -23.99 -26.71
N PRO A 61 15.63 -23.39 -27.91
CA PRO A 61 15.34 -24.14 -29.11
C PRO A 61 16.46 -25.14 -29.30
N ALA A 62 16.11 -26.43 -29.51
CA ALA A 62 17.07 -27.48 -29.77
C ALA A 62 17.93 -27.08 -30.97
N ALA A 63 19.15 -26.58 -30.68
CA ALA A 63 20.09 -26.13 -31.71
C ALA A 63 20.66 -27.29 -32.54
N ASP A 64 20.57 -28.53 -31.98
CA ASP A 64 20.94 -29.75 -32.66
C ASP A 64 19.92 -30.86 -32.34
N ALA A 65 19.48 -31.58 -33.38
CA ALA A 65 18.52 -32.68 -33.30
C ALA A 65 19.03 -33.90 -32.48
N THR A 66 20.21 -33.81 -31.87
CA THR A 66 20.81 -34.86 -31.03
C THR A 66 20.75 -34.53 -29.54
N THR A 67 20.40 -33.30 -29.15
CA THR A 67 20.20 -33.00 -27.75
C THR A 67 18.77 -33.41 -27.37
N THR A 68 18.64 -34.54 -26.68
CA THR A 68 17.38 -35.00 -26.08
C THR A 68 16.87 -33.89 -25.17
N VAL A 69 15.81 -33.17 -25.59
CA VAL A 69 14.98 -32.36 -24.71
C VAL A 69 14.64 -33.27 -23.53
N ARG A 70 15.13 -32.96 -22.33
CA ARG A 70 14.78 -33.73 -21.15
C ARG A 70 13.26 -33.70 -21.02
N ASP A 71 12.65 -34.82 -21.36
CA ASP A 71 11.22 -35.02 -21.09
C ASP A 71 11.06 -35.07 -19.59
N HIS A 72 10.58 -33.96 -18.99
CA HIS A 72 10.32 -33.88 -17.56
C HIS A 72 9.15 -34.77 -17.12
N GLY A 73 8.77 -35.75 -17.92
CA GLY A 73 7.72 -36.73 -17.59
C GLY A 73 6.36 -36.08 -17.30
N GLY A 74 6.06 -34.98 -17.97
CA GLY A 74 4.82 -34.22 -17.76
C GLY A 74 4.80 -33.32 -16.51
N ARG A 75 5.91 -33.26 -15.76
CA ARG A 75 6.04 -32.30 -14.61
C ARG A 75 6.35 -30.88 -15.12
N PRO A 76 5.73 -29.85 -14.53
CA PRO A 76 6.02 -28.48 -14.93
C PRO A 76 7.43 -28.07 -14.49
N VAL A 77 8.11 -27.27 -15.32
CA VAL A 77 9.35 -26.59 -14.93
C VAL A 77 9.03 -25.51 -13.90
N PRO A 78 9.60 -25.55 -12.70
CA PRO A 78 9.33 -24.54 -11.69
C PRO A 78 10.16 -23.28 -11.90
N GLU A 79 9.50 -22.12 -11.84
CA GLU A 79 10.10 -20.78 -11.78
C GLU A 79 9.70 -20.06 -10.51
N ALA A 80 10.61 -19.29 -9.92
CA ALA A 80 10.35 -18.46 -8.75
C ALA A 80 10.48 -16.98 -9.10
N TYR A 81 9.39 -16.22 -8.96
CA TYR A 81 9.42 -14.76 -9.05
C TYR A 81 9.69 -14.16 -7.68
N VAL A 82 10.87 -13.58 -7.51
CA VAL A 82 11.32 -12.94 -6.27
C VAL A 82 11.18 -11.44 -6.39
N TRP A 83 10.35 -10.83 -5.54
CA TRP A 83 10.04 -9.40 -5.54
C TRP A 83 10.30 -8.69 -4.19
N SER A 84 10.77 -9.42 -3.17
CA SER A 84 10.96 -8.89 -1.81
C SER A 84 11.90 -7.67 -1.74
N ASN A 85 12.86 -7.57 -2.65
CA ASN A 85 13.76 -6.43 -2.72
C ASN A 85 13.06 -5.11 -3.15
N LEU A 86 11.85 -5.17 -3.68
CA LEU A 86 11.04 -3.97 -3.93
C LEU A 86 10.64 -3.27 -2.62
N THR A 87 10.44 -3.98 -1.53
CA THR A 87 9.98 -3.46 -0.23
C THR A 87 11.03 -3.51 0.87
N SER A 88 11.92 -4.51 0.89
CA SER A 88 12.91 -4.75 1.96
C SER A 88 14.38 -4.67 1.53
N GLY A 89 14.68 -4.50 0.23
CA GLY A 89 16.04 -4.60 -0.31
C GLY A 89 17.04 -3.52 0.13
N ASN A 90 16.58 -2.35 0.64
CA ASN A 90 17.48 -1.26 1.03
C ASN A 90 17.08 -0.65 2.39
N GLY A 91 18.07 -0.44 3.28
CA GLY A 91 17.86 0.15 4.61
C GLY A 91 17.24 1.55 4.62
N THR A 92 17.39 2.32 3.53
CA THR A 92 16.74 3.64 3.40
C THR A 92 15.20 3.58 3.44
N ARG A 93 14.62 2.40 3.23
CA ARG A 93 13.15 2.19 3.29
C ARG A 93 12.60 2.27 4.71
N ALA A 94 13.44 2.20 5.74
CA ALA A 94 13.03 2.52 7.11
C ALA A 94 12.51 3.96 7.23
N LEU A 95 13.00 4.89 6.41
CA LEU A 95 12.52 6.28 6.37
C LEU A 95 11.05 6.39 5.89
N TRP A 96 10.52 5.36 5.23
CA TRP A 96 9.11 5.35 4.83
C TRP A 96 8.14 5.34 6.01
N LEU A 97 8.60 4.98 7.21
CA LEU A 97 7.78 5.10 8.43
C LEU A 97 7.33 6.53 8.69
N LEU A 98 8.10 7.55 8.29
CA LEU A 98 7.68 8.96 8.34
C LEU A 98 6.52 9.25 7.39
N LEU A 99 6.36 8.43 6.35
CA LEU A 99 5.33 8.58 5.32
C LEU A 99 4.06 7.77 5.63
N LEU A 100 3.99 7.14 6.82
CA LEU A 100 2.89 6.29 7.23
C LEU A 100 1.51 6.96 7.13
N PRO A 101 1.29 8.22 7.57
CA PRO A 101 -0.01 8.88 7.40
C PRO A 101 -0.42 8.99 5.93
N PHE A 102 0.53 9.23 5.03
CA PHE A 102 0.31 9.33 3.58
C PHE A 102 -0.07 7.99 2.97
N MET A 103 0.58 6.90 3.41
CA MET A 103 0.24 5.54 3.02
C MET A 103 -1.19 5.18 3.44
N VAL A 104 -1.55 5.48 4.69
CA VAL A 104 -2.88 5.19 5.24
C VAL A 104 -3.99 5.90 4.44
N VAL A 105 -3.81 7.19 4.14
CA VAL A 105 -4.78 7.91 3.29
C VAL A 105 -4.79 7.39 1.85
N ASN A 106 -3.64 6.97 1.31
CA ASN A 106 -3.62 6.35 -0.02
C ASN A 106 -4.40 5.02 -0.05
N LEU A 107 -4.30 4.18 1.00
CA LEU A 107 -5.11 2.96 1.14
C LEU A 107 -6.61 3.28 1.19
N ALA A 108 -7.02 4.32 1.92
CA ALA A 108 -8.42 4.73 2.02
C ALA A 108 -9.06 4.99 0.64
N HIS A 109 -8.28 5.46 -0.34
CA HIS A 109 -8.75 5.67 -1.72
C HIS A 109 -9.27 4.38 -2.36
N TRP A 110 -8.60 3.26 -2.11
CA TRP A 110 -8.93 1.97 -2.70
C TRP A 110 -9.98 1.19 -1.91
N MET A 111 -10.21 1.57 -0.64
CA MET A 111 -11.18 0.95 0.27
C MET A 111 -12.64 1.42 0.03
N ARG A 112 -12.93 1.99 -1.11
CA ARG A 112 -14.30 2.40 -1.45
C ARG A 112 -15.26 1.22 -1.60
N PRO A 113 -16.56 1.41 -1.32
CA PRO A 113 -17.57 0.40 -1.61
C PRO A 113 -17.61 0.02 -3.10
N ALA A 114 -18.09 -1.20 -3.38
CA ALA A 114 -18.37 -1.62 -4.73
C ALA A 114 -19.46 -0.74 -5.33
N ALA A 115 -19.21 -0.21 -6.51
CA ALA A 115 -20.17 0.62 -7.26
C ALA A 115 -19.73 0.69 -8.72
N ARG A 116 -20.69 1.00 -9.61
CA ARG A 116 -20.40 1.16 -11.02
C ARG A 116 -19.35 2.24 -11.27
N GLU A 117 -18.31 1.89 -12.00
CA GLU A 117 -17.21 2.80 -12.33
C GLU A 117 -17.70 4.03 -13.12
N GLY A 118 -17.04 5.17 -12.90
CA GLY A 118 -17.34 6.40 -13.64
C GLY A 118 -18.53 7.22 -13.13
N THR A 119 -19.25 6.76 -12.08
CA THR A 119 -20.33 7.54 -11.47
C THR A 119 -19.82 8.81 -10.81
N ARG A 120 -20.69 9.81 -10.65
CA ARG A 120 -20.34 11.08 -9.98
C ARG A 120 -19.91 10.84 -8.53
N ALA A 121 -20.54 9.90 -7.83
CA ALA A 121 -20.23 9.55 -6.44
C ALA A 121 -18.84 8.91 -6.30
N VAL A 122 -18.46 7.96 -7.16
CA VAL A 122 -17.10 7.38 -7.20
C VAL A 122 -16.06 8.47 -7.45
N ARG A 123 -16.40 9.39 -8.33
CA ARG A 123 -15.54 10.54 -8.62
C ARG A 123 -15.37 11.45 -7.42
N LEU A 124 -16.44 11.79 -6.74
CA LEU A 124 -16.42 12.63 -5.55
C LEU A 124 -15.65 11.97 -4.41
N TYR A 125 -15.84 10.65 -4.20
CA TYR A 125 -15.07 9.88 -3.23
C TYR A 125 -13.55 10.05 -3.43
N GLY A 126 -13.07 9.79 -4.66
CA GLY A 126 -11.65 9.94 -4.99
C GLY A 126 -11.13 11.36 -4.83
N LEU A 127 -11.96 12.38 -5.08
CA LEU A 127 -11.61 13.79 -4.88
C LEU A 127 -11.44 14.11 -3.39
N LEU A 128 -12.40 13.72 -2.55
CA LEU A 128 -12.36 13.98 -1.10
C LEU A 128 -11.13 13.35 -0.45
N VAL A 129 -10.76 12.12 -0.84
CA VAL A 129 -9.54 11.47 -0.32
C VAL A 129 -8.28 12.20 -0.76
N ARG A 130 -8.21 12.73 -2.01
CA ARG A 130 -7.07 13.53 -2.46
C ARG A 130 -6.94 14.86 -1.71
N LEU A 131 -8.05 15.51 -1.40
CA LEU A 131 -8.05 16.72 -0.60
C LEU A 131 -7.63 16.44 0.85
N ALA A 132 -8.05 15.32 1.43
CA ALA A 132 -7.55 14.85 2.72
C ALA A 132 -6.04 14.56 2.67
N GLY A 133 -5.54 13.94 1.58
CA GLY A 133 -4.11 13.77 1.36
C GLY A 133 -3.35 15.10 1.24
N LEU A 134 -3.90 16.07 0.51
CA LEU A 134 -3.30 17.40 0.39
C LEU A 134 -3.21 18.12 1.75
N SER A 135 -4.28 18.04 2.56
CA SER A 135 -4.29 18.64 3.90
C SER A 135 -3.24 18.04 4.82
N LEU A 136 -2.91 16.75 4.68
CA LEU A 136 -1.81 16.12 5.42
C LEU A 136 -0.43 16.66 5.01
N THR A 137 -0.21 16.97 3.73
CA THR A 137 1.03 17.63 3.32
C THR A 137 1.16 19.01 3.94
N VAL A 138 0.08 19.80 3.90
CA VAL A 138 0.04 21.14 4.51
C VAL A 138 0.28 21.02 6.02
N LEU A 139 -0.38 20.09 6.71
CA LEU A 139 -0.21 19.85 8.14
C LEU A 139 1.23 19.50 8.53
N LEU A 140 1.87 18.58 7.79
CA LEU A 140 3.26 18.19 8.06
C LEU A 140 4.22 19.38 7.91
N VAL A 141 4.06 20.16 6.83
CA VAL A 141 4.93 21.32 6.59
C VAL A 141 4.63 22.44 7.58
N ALA A 142 3.35 22.66 7.94
CA ALA A 142 2.97 23.62 8.97
C ALA A 142 3.56 23.25 10.34
N ALA A 143 3.55 21.96 10.71
CA ALA A 143 4.19 21.47 11.94
C ALA A 143 5.71 21.68 11.92
N ALA A 144 6.36 21.51 10.76
CA ALA A 144 7.77 21.83 10.61
C ALA A 144 8.05 23.34 10.70
N CYS A 145 7.14 24.18 10.20
CA CYS A 145 7.18 25.64 10.40
C CYS A 145 7.00 25.99 11.86
N GLU A 146 6.05 25.37 12.56
CA GLU A 146 5.83 25.55 13.99
C GLU A 146 7.12 25.31 14.79
N VAL A 147 7.77 24.18 14.55
CA VAL A 147 9.00 23.82 15.25
C VAL A 147 10.16 24.76 14.90
N ALA A 148 10.39 25.04 13.62
CA ALA A 148 11.55 25.79 13.17
C ALA A 148 11.37 27.30 13.27
N LEU A 149 10.20 27.82 12.84
CA LEU A 149 9.97 29.27 12.79
C LEU A 149 9.47 29.78 14.14
N ASP A 150 8.40 29.18 14.70
CA ASP A 150 7.82 29.72 15.95
C ASP A 150 8.61 29.27 17.15
N LEU A 151 8.65 28.03 17.54
CA LEU A 151 9.28 27.57 18.76
C LEU A 151 10.78 27.90 18.81
N THR A 152 11.51 27.68 17.70
CA THR A 152 12.97 27.83 17.71
C THR A 152 13.41 29.26 17.40
N ALA A 153 13.05 29.81 16.23
CA ALA A 153 13.57 31.08 15.78
C ALA A 153 12.84 32.28 16.36
N TRP A 154 11.52 32.19 16.59
CA TRP A 154 10.74 33.27 17.10
C TRP A 154 10.77 33.36 18.63
N GLN A 155 10.29 32.30 19.32
CA GLN A 155 10.17 32.28 20.76
C GLN A 155 11.54 32.07 21.45
N CYS A 156 12.24 30.98 21.19
CA CYS A 156 13.47 30.65 21.93
C CYS A 156 14.62 31.60 21.58
N ALA A 157 14.96 31.80 20.31
CA ALA A 157 16.02 32.73 19.93
C ALA A 157 15.71 34.20 20.27
N GLY A 158 14.40 34.56 20.34
CA GLY A 158 13.94 35.88 20.77
C GLY A 158 14.04 36.15 22.27
N THR A 159 14.13 35.11 23.11
CA THR A 159 14.15 35.18 24.57
C THR A 159 15.54 34.91 25.10
N HIS A 160 16.13 35.84 25.88
CA HIS A 160 17.49 35.73 26.43
C HIS A 160 17.69 34.42 27.17
N ALA A 161 16.81 34.09 28.10
CA ALA A 161 16.94 32.90 28.95
C ALA A 161 16.95 31.58 28.16
N CYS A 162 16.13 31.45 27.11
CA CYS A 162 16.14 30.27 26.26
C CYS A 162 17.38 30.24 25.36
N ALA A 163 17.73 31.34 24.71
CA ALA A 163 18.90 31.40 23.83
C ALA A 163 20.21 31.17 24.57
N ALA A 164 20.35 31.65 25.83
CA ALA A 164 21.51 31.41 26.66
C ALA A 164 21.67 29.93 27.06
N ARG A 165 20.57 29.19 27.23
CA ARG A 165 20.57 27.76 27.50
C ARG A 165 20.99 26.94 26.26
N HIS A 166 20.67 27.41 25.07
CA HIS A 166 20.94 26.73 23.79
C HIS A 166 22.00 27.53 23.00
N SER A 167 23.28 27.33 23.32
CA SER A 167 24.41 28.13 22.79
C SER A 167 24.43 28.16 21.23
N TRP A 168 23.95 27.12 20.55
CA TRP A 168 23.84 27.08 19.10
C TRP A 168 22.84 28.10 18.52
N LEU A 169 21.93 28.66 19.32
CA LEU A 169 21.03 29.75 18.93
C LEU A 169 21.61 31.17 19.20
N GLY A 170 22.78 31.24 19.83
CA GLY A 170 23.36 32.53 20.24
C GLY A 170 23.52 33.55 19.12
N PHE A 171 23.87 33.08 17.92
CA PHE A 171 24.02 33.95 16.74
C PHE A 171 22.69 34.50 16.17
N LEU A 172 21.57 33.89 16.53
CA LEU A 172 20.23 34.32 16.17
C LEU A 172 19.62 35.28 17.22
N SER A 173 20.17 35.28 18.43
CA SER A 173 19.59 36.04 19.55
C SER A 173 19.96 37.52 19.47
N PRO A 174 18.98 38.44 19.56
CA PRO A 174 19.26 39.88 19.57
C PRO A 174 20.04 40.29 20.81
N THR A 175 19.88 39.56 21.91
CA THR A 175 20.52 39.88 23.20
C THR A 175 21.92 39.29 23.36
N LEU A 176 22.19 38.12 22.76
CA LEU A 176 23.47 37.43 22.84
C LEU A 176 24.42 37.78 21.69
N SER A 177 23.88 38.04 20.49
CA SER A 177 24.66 38.38 19.31
C SER A 177 25.01 39.87 19.17
N HIS A 178 24.64 40.71 20.14
CA HIS A 178 24.90 42.16 20.16
C HIS A 178 24.45 42.85 18.85
N GLY A 179 23.30 42.46 18.30
CA GLY A 179 22.77 43.01 17.06
C GLY A 179 23.40 42.46 15.78
N GLY A 180 23.94 41.22 15.81
CA GLY A 180 24.47 40.51 14.64
C GLY A 180 23.47 40.45 13.44
N TRP A 181 23.99 40.26 12.23
CA TRP A 181 23.22 40.36 10.97
C TRP A 181 22.00 39.42 10.92
N TRP A 182 22.05 38.27 11.61
CA TRP A 182 20.95 37.29 11.69
C TRP A 182 19.95 37.57 12.84
N SER A 183 20.22 38.51 13.73
CA SER A 183 19.38 38.75 14.91
C SER A 183 18.02 39.39 14.65
N PRO A 184 17.78 40.21 13.58
CA PRO A 184 16.46 40.76 13.30
C PRO A 184 15.43 39.65 13.05
N PRO A 185 14.18 39.78 13.54
CA PRO A 185 13.15 38.74 13.46
C PRO A 185 12.92 38.17 12.07
N GLY A 186 12.83 39.06 11.07
CA GLY A 186 12.60 38.63 9.70
C GLY A 186 13.74 37.79 9.10
N ARG A 187 14.99 38.15 9.40
CA ARG A 187 16.17 37.36 8.94
C ARG A 187 16.27 36.00 9.63
N ARG A 188 15.93 35.92 10.92
CA ARG A 188 15.84 34.66 11.66
C ARG A 188 14.80 33.73 11.06
N LEU A 189 13.61 34.26 10.75
CA LEU A 189 12.53 33.50 10.13
C LEU A 189 12.92 33.02 8.73
N ALA A 190 13.56 33.90 7.92
CA ALA A 190 14.02 33.53 6.59
C ALA A 190 15.05 32.39 6.62
N LEU A 191 15.98 32.40 7.59
CA LEU A 191 16.95 31.33 7.78
C LEU A 191 16.29 30.04 8.27
N ALA A 192 15.42 30.12 9.27
CA ALA A 192 14.71 28.97 9.83
C ALA A 192 13.78 28.29 8.80
N ALA A 193 13.24 29.06 7.84
CA ALA A 193 12.41 28.56 6.75
C ALA A 193 13.14 27.56 5.83
N LEU A 194 14.47 27.51 5.87
CA LEU A 194 15.24 26.50 5.14
C LEU A 194 14.92 25.07 5.64
N VAL A 195 14.57 24.89 6.91
CA VAL A 195 14.24 23.58 7.49
C VAL A 195 12.96 22.98 6.87
N PRO A 196 11.78 23.63 6.93
CA PRO A 196 10.58 23.11 6.29
C PRO A 196 10.67 23.08 4.76
N THR A 197 11.47 23.98 4.15
CA THR A 197 11.77 23.94 2.71
C THR A 197 12.59 22.71 2.34
N ALA A 198 13.63 22.40 3.11
CA ALA A 198 14.46 21.20 2.91
C ALA A 198 13.62 19.90 3.12
N LEU A 199 12.71 19.89 4.11
CA LEU A 199 11.78 18.77 4.29
C LEU A 199 10.90 18.59 3.05
N THR A 200 10.34 19.66 2.50
CA THR A 200 9.52 19.61 1.27
C THR A 200 10.35 19.10 0.08
N GLY A 201 11.60 19.57 -0.05
CA GLY A 201 12.56 19.11 -1.06
C GLY A 201 12.92 17.63 -0.89
N LEU A 202 13.11 17.17 0.35
CA LEU A 202 13.37 15.75 0.67
C LEU A 202 12.20 14.86 0.27
N LEU A 203 10.96 15.25 0.59
CA LEU A 203 9.76 14.52 0.19
C LEU A 203 9.63 14.42 -1.34
N TRP A 204 9.88 15.52 -2.04
CA TRP A 204 9.93 15.52 -3.49
C TRP A 204 11.01 14.58 -4.03
N TYR A 205 12.22 14.64 -3.49
CA TYR A 205 13.35 13.81 -3.89
C TYR A 205 13.08 12.32 -3.68
N LEU A 206 12.57 11.95 -2.49
CA LEU A 206 12.21 10.56 -2.17
C LEU A 206 11.13 10.04 -3.11
N SER A 207 10.08 10.83 -3.35
CA SER A 207 9.03 10.47 -4.29
C SER A 207 9.54 10.37 -5.74
N HIS A 208 10.51 11.20 -6.15
CA HIS A 208 11.08 11.15 -7.49
C HIS A 208 12.04 9.97 -7.69
N ARG A 209 12.92 9.71 -6.72
CA ARG A 209 13.91 8.62 -6.80
C ARG A 209 13.24 7.26 -6.80
N THR A 210 12.26 7.06 -5.92
CA THR A 210 11.53 5.78 -5.82
C THR A 210 10.70 5.51 -7.06
N TRP A 211 10.19 6.54 -7.72
CA TRP A 211 9.41 6.42 -8.93
C TRP A 211 10.18 5.76 -10.10
N ARG A 212 11.44 6.14 -10.31
CA ARG A 212 12.27 5.58 -11.40
C ARG A 212 12.54 4.08 -11.25
N ALA A 213 12.62 3.57 -10.04
CA ALA A 213 12.97 2.18 -9.76
C ALA A 213 11.80 1.20 -10.01
N TYR A 214 10.55 1.67 -9.99
CA TYR A 214 9.36 0.80 -10.04
C TYR A 214 8.65 0.80 -11.40
N GLU A 215 8.97 1.70 -12.30
CA GLU A 215 8.23 1.91 -13.56
C GLU A 215 9.08 1.58 -14.79
N SER A 216 9.67 0.41 -14.83
CA SER A 216 10.62 0.01 -15.88
C SER A 216 9.98 -0.70 -17.08
N GLN A 217 8.77 -1.23 -16.94
CA GLN A 217 8.11 -1.99 -18.02
C GLN A 217 7.10 -1.11 -18.77
N GLU A 218 7.07 -1.24 -20.10
CA GLU A 218 6.01 -0.66 -20.92
C GLU A 218 4.77 -1.56 -20.89
N PRO A 219 3.55 -0.97 -20.97
CA PRO A 219 2.34 -1.76 -21.09
C PRO A 219 2.40 -2.68 -22.30
N LEU A 220 1.92 -3.92 -22.15
CA LEU A 220 1.71 -4.79 -23.29
C LEU A 220 0.71 -4.11 -24.25
N ASP A 221 1.07 -4.04 -25.54
CA ASP A 221 0.14 -3.56 -26.56
C ASP A 221 -1.10 -4.45 -26.58
N ARG A 222 -2.23 -3.84 -26.35
CA ARG A 222 -3.55 -4.48 -26.39
C ARG A 222 -4.39 -3.86 -27.49
N ASP A 223 -5.00 -4.73 -28.26
CA ASP A 223 -6.10 -4.31 -29.12
C ASP A 223 -7.21 -3.72 -28.24
N PRO A 224 -7.87 -2.64 -28.69
CA PRO A 224 -8.98 -2.06 -27.93
C PRO A 224 -10.09 -3.10 -27.81
N GLU A 225 -10.30 -3.63 -26.61
CA GLU A 225 -11.44 -4.53 -26.36
C GLU A 225 -12.76 -3.83 -26.70
N PRO A 226 -13.74 -4.54 -27.29
CA PRO A 226 -15.05 -3.97 -27.59
C PRO A 226 -15.67 -3.39 -26.32
N ARG A 227 -16.15 -2.14 -26.39
CA ARG A 227 -16.74 -1.40 -25.28
C ARG A 227 -17.98 -2.04 -24.62
N ASN A 228 -18.51 -3.13 -25.18
CA ASN A 228 -19.77 -3.75 -24.80
C ASN A 228 -19.60 -5.10 -24.09
N GLY A 229 -18.42 -5.44 -23.60
CA GLY A 229 -18.20 -6.65 -22.78
C GLY A 229 -18.79 -6.50 -21.35
N PRO A 230 -19.03 -7.63 -20.64
CA PRO A 230 -19.49 -7.63 -19.26
C PRO A 230 -18.54 -6.80 -18.39
N ALA A 231 -19.05 -6.19 -17.34
CA ALA A 231 -18.39 -5.20 -16.51
C ALA A 231 -16.98 -5.65 -16.07
N HIS A 232 -15.95 -5.16 -16.78
CA HIS A 232 -14.56 -5.40 -16.39
C HIS A 232 -14.24 -4.66 -15.09
N THR A 233 -13.62 -5.33 -14.15
CA THR A 233 -13.12 -4.70 -12.93
C THR A 233 -11.97 -3.75 -13.24
N ALA A 234 -11.73 -2.79 -12.34
CA ALA A 234 -10.64 -1.84 -12.53
C ALA A 234 -9.27 -2.53 -12.68
N LEU A 235 -9.05 -3.66 -11.98
CA LEU A 235 -7.79 -4.42 -12.00
C LEU A 235 -7.47 -5.04 -13.37
N SER A 236 -8.49 -5.42 -14.14
CA SER A 236 -8.31 -6.00 -15.49
C SER A 236 -8.02 -4.96 -16.56
N ARG A 237 -8.19 -3.66 -16.28
CA ARG A 237 -7.99 -2.59 -17.26
C ARG A 237 -6.53 -2.41 -17.61
N PRO A 238 -6.18 -2.34 -18.90
CA PRO A 238 -4.86 -1.89 -19.32
C PRO A 238 -4.59 -0.49 -18.74
N GLY A 239 -3.40 -0.27 -18.19
CA GLY A 239 -3.04 1.02 -17.62
C GLY A 239 -3.33 1.18 -16.12
N PHE A 240 -4.07 0.28 -15.46
CA PHE A 240 -4.33 0.35 -14.02
C PHE A 240 -3.03 0.40 -13.20
N TRP A 241 -2.05 -0.41 -13.58
CA TRP A 241 -0.75 -0.53 -12.93
C TRP A 241 0.32 0.46 -13.46
N TYR A 242 -0.08 1.47 -14.23
CA TYR A 242 0.83 2.42 -14.91
C TYR A 242 0.50 3.88 -14.60
N GLY A 243 0.31 4.24 -13.33
CA GLY A 243 -0.16 5.56 -12.87
C GLY A 243 0.80 6.76 -13.01
N ARG A 244 1.82 6.69 -13.89
CA ARG A 244 2.95 7.66 -14.02
C ARG A 244 2.53 9.14 -14.04
N ARG A 245 1.54 9.49 -14.85
CA ARG A 245 1.15 10.90 -15.09
C ARG A 245 0.39 11.48 -13.92
N LEU A 246 -0.51 10.70 -13.32
CA LEU A 246 -1.27 11.12 -12.15
C LEU A 246 -0.34 11.42 -10.98
N VAL A 247 0.61 10.54 -10.70
CA VAL A 247 1.59 10.71 -9.62
C VAL A 247 2.46 11.93 -9.84
N ALA A 248 2.93 12.17 -11.06
CA ALA A 248 3.75 13.35 -11.40
C ALA A 248 3.00 14.67 -11.14
N ARG A 249 1.71 14.75 -11.54
CA ARG A 249 0.87 15.93 -11.32
C ARG A 249 0.56 16.12 -9.83
N LEU A 250 0.19 15.07 -9.10
CA LEU A 250 -0.05 15.14 -7.66
C LEU A 250 1.21 15.58 -6.93
N ARG A 251 2.39 15.05 -7.29
CA ARG A 251 3.67 15.45 -6.72
C ARG A 251 3.94 16.95 -6.92
N ALA A 252 3.72 17.46 -8.13
CA ALA A 252 3.87 18.89 -8.39
C ALA A 252 2.94 19.73 -7.52
N GLY A 253 1.66 19.34 -7.38
CA GLY A 253 0.69 20.01 -6.52
C GLY A 253 1.08 19.99 -5.04
N HIS A 254 1.47 18.83 -4.50
CA HIS A 254 1.86 18.70 -3.10
C HIS A 254 3.19 19.41 -2.77
N THR A 255 4.16 19.37 -3.69
CA THR A 255 5.40 20.14 -3.54
C THR A 255 5.13 21.64 -3.52
N ALA A 256 4.29 22.14 -4.43
CA ALA A 256 3.90 23.52 -4.46
C ALA A 256 3.12 23.91 -3.18
N ALA A 257 2.22 23.04 -2.70
CA ALA A 257 1.51 23.25 -1.42
C ALA A 257 2.48 23.41 -0.26
N GLY A 258 3.50 22.54 -0.14
CA GLY A 258 4.51 22.64 0.91
C GLY A 258 5.29 23.97 0.85
N LEU A 259 5.77 24.35 -0.34
CA LEU A 259 6.50 25.61 -0.52
C LEU A 259 5.63 26.84 -0.20
N LEU A 260 4.36 26.84 -0.63
CA LEU A 260 3.41 27.90 -0.33
C LEU A 260 3.06 27.96 1.17
N THR A 261 3.02 26.83 1.86
CA THR A 261 2.80 26.78 3.31
C THR A 261 3.95 27.48 4.05
N VAL A 262 5.21 27.20 3.66
CA VAL A 262 6.38 27.89 4.23
C VAL A 262 6.32 29.39 3.93
N ALA A 263 6.03 29.76 2.69
CA ALA A 263 5.90 31.15 2.28
C ALA A 263 4.79 31.88 3.07
N ALA A 264 3.63 31.22 3.26
CA ALA A 264 2.55 31.80 4.04
C ALA A 264 2.95 31.99 5.52
N ALA A 265 3.62 31.02 6.14
CA ALA A 265 4.04 31.13 7.54
C ALA A 265 5.02 32.30 7.79
N VAL A 266 5.97 32.49 6.87
CA VAL A 266 6.92 33.62 6.98
C VAL A 266 6.28 34.95 6.54
N GLY A 267 5.54 34.92 5.43
CA GLY A 267 4.97 36.13 4.80
C GLY A 267 3.91 36.80 5.67
N THR A 268 3.02 36.01 6.29
CA THR A 268 1.97 36.57 7.18
C THR A 268 2.55 37.23 8.44
N ALA A 269 3.68 36.71 8.96
CA ALA A 269 4.34 37.30 10.10
C ALA A 269 4.90 38.72 9.78
N ALA A 270 5.57 38.82 8.62
CA ALA A 270 6.13 40.12 8.17
C ALA A 270 5.04 41.09 7.71
N ALA A 271 4.04 40.61 6.95
CA ALA A 271 2.93 41.43 6.49
C ALA A 271 2.11 42.02 7.66
N ARG A 272 1.89 41.23 8.73
CA ARG A 272 1.17 41.69 9.91
C ARG A 272 1.89 42.86 10.62
N GLU A 273 3.23 42.89 10.59
CA GLU A 273 4.00 44.01 11.08
C GLU A 273 3.79 45.27 10.21
N ASP A 274 3.85 45.11 8.88
CA ASP A 274 3.72 46.21 7.92
C ASP A 274 2.29 46.77 7.83
N HIS A 275 1.26 45.95 8.12
CA HIS A 275 -0.16 46.40 8.14
C HIS A 275 -0.55 47.17 9.42
N ARG A 276 0.37 47.37 10.38
CA ARG A 276 0.10 48.18 11.58
C ARG A 276 -0.08 49.63 11.22
N PRO A 277 -0.89 50.39 11.98
CA PRO A 277 -1.01 51.83 11.78
C PRO A 277 0.36 52.50 11.90
N GLY A 278 0.78 53.22 10.85
CA GLY A 278 2.10 53.87 10.78
C GLY A 278 3.20 52.97 10.16
N GLY A 279 2.88 51.77 9.65
CA GLY A 279 3.81 50.95 8.90
C GLY A 279 4.24 51.57 7.56
N PRO A 280 5.38 51.12 6.98
CA PRO A 280 5.87 51.65 5.69
C PRO A 280 4.89 51.32 4.53
N PRO A 281 4.34 52.33 3.82
CA PRO A 281 3.26 52.09 2.85
C PRO A 281 3.69 51.18 1.66
N VAL A 282 4.98 51.20 1.30
CA VAL A 282 5.51 50.32 0.23
C VAL A 282 5.54 48.88 0.68
N LEU A 283 5.98 48.60 1.93
CA LEU A 283 6.02 47.24 2.46
C LEU A 283 4.61 46.71 2.72
N ASP A 284 3.68 47.56 3.16
CA ASP A 284 2.25 47.24 3.32
C ASP A 284 1.66 46.78 1.95
N ALA A 285 1.87 47.57 0.89
CA ALA A 285 1.39 47.20 -0.44
C ALA A 285 2.02 45.92 -0.99
N LEU A 286 3.34 45.70 -0.77
CA LEU A 286 4.02 44.47 -1.14
C LEU A 286 3.51 43.25 -0.32
N GLY A 287 3.26 43.45 0.98
CA GLY A 287 2.67 42.43 1.83
C GLY A 287 1.32 41.95 1.30
N ARG A 288 0.40 42.88 0.98
CA ARG A 288 -0.91 42.57 0.37
C ARG A 288 -0.79 41.84 -0.97
N LEU A 289 0.13 42.34 -1.85
CA LEU A 289 0.37 41.65 -3.13
C LEU A 289 0.84 40.22 -2.96
N LEU A 290 1.75 39.98 -1.99
CA LEU A 290 2.22 38.63 -1.68
C LEU A 290 1.10 37.76 -1.11
N GLU A 291 0.29 38.24 -0.18
CA GLU A 291 -0.85 37.50 0.37
C GLU A 291 -1.85 37.08 -0.73
N VAL A 292 -2.21 38.00 -1.63
CA VAL A 292 -3.08 37.72 -2.77
C VAL A 292 -2.43 36.67 -3.70
N SER A 293 -1.13 36.79 -3.96
CA SER A 293 -0.38 35.86 -4.82
C SER A 293 -0.29 34.47 -4.18
N LEU A 294 -0.08 34.37 -2.88
CA LEU A 294 -0.08 33.11 -2.12
C LEU A 294 -1.45 32.45 -2.12
N ALA A 295 -2.53 33.24 -1.93
CA ALA A 295 -3.92 32.73 -2.01
C ALA A 295 -4.24 32.23 -3.42
N ALA A 296 -3.86 32.96 -4.48
CA ALA A 296 -4.01 32.52 -5.85
C ALA A 296 -3.21 31.22 -6.15
N GLY A 297 -1.99 31.13 -5.61
CA GLY A 297 -1.17 29.92 -5.68
C GLY A 297 -1.82 28.72 -5.00
N ALA A 298 -2.39 28.91 -3.81
CA ALA A 298 -3.12 27.87 -3.07
C ALA A 298 -4.36 27.39 -3.86
N LEU A 299 -5.13 28.31 -4.43
CA LEU A 299 -6.28 27.97 -5.28
C LEU A 299 -5.85 27.19 -6.55
N ALA A 300 -4.73 27.58 -7.18
CA ALA A 300 -4.17 26.87 -8.32
C ALA A 300 -3.74 25.44 -7.95
N VAL A 301 -3.16 25.22 -6.77
CA VAL A 301 -2.82 23.89 -6.25
C VAL A 301 -4.09 23.06 -6.04
N VAL A 302 -5.09 23.58 -5.35
CA VAL A 302 -6.37 22.88 -5.14
C VAL A 302 -7.00 22.51 -6.49
N TRP A 303 -7.05 23.46 -7.43
CA TRP A 303 -7.56 23.22 -8.77
C TRP A 303 -6.78 22.10 -9.49
N ALA A 304 -5.44 22.11 -9.45
CA ALA A 304 -4.60 21.10 -10.08
C ALA A 304 -4.82 19.69 -9.48
N VAL A 305 -5.01 19.60 -8.15
CA VAL A 305 -5.31 18.33 -7.46
C VAL A 305 -6.73 17.84 -7.75
N CYS A 306 -7.69 18.77 -7.84
CA CYS A 306 -9.10 18.47 -8.15
C CYS A 306 -9.30 18.09 -9.61
N ARG A 307 -8.50 18.67 -10.52
CA ARG A 307 -8.64 18.44 -11.96
C ARG A 307 -8.35 16.98 -12.31
N ARG A 308 -9.24 16.39 -13.10
CA ARG A 308 -9.16 15.01 -13.59
C ARG A 308 -8.72 14.95 -15.03
N GLY A 309 -7.82 14.03 -15.32
CA GLY A 309 -7.75 13.42 -16.62
C GLY A 309 -8.99 12.53 -16.86
N ARG A 310 -9.61 12.58 -18.03
CA ARG A 310 -10.80 11.77 -18.37
C ARG A 310 -10.49 10.28 -18.48
N SER A 311 -9.26 9.92 -18.71
CA SER A 311 -8.67 8.57 -18.58
C SER A 311 -7.16 8.75 -18.70
N GLU A 312 -6.36 7.74 -18.31
CA GLU A 312 -4.92 7.80 -18.50
C GLU A 312 -4.50 7.90 -19.96
N HIS A 313 -5.36 7.46 -20.90
CA HIS A 313 -5.16 7.59 -22.35
C HIS A 313 -5.50 8.97 -22.93
N ARG A 314 -6.25 9.83 -22.22
CA ARG A 314 -6.73 11.16 -22.69
C ARG A 314 -6.32 12.30 -21.75
N LEU A 315 -5.28 12.14 -20.95
CA LEU A 315 -4.69 13.27 -20.24
C LEU A 315 -4.12 14.23 -21.29
N ASP A 316 -4.47 15.49 -21.17
CA ASP A 316 -3.89 16.55 -22.01
C ASP A 316 -2.38 16.63 -21.72
N ARG A 317 -1.59 16.01 -22.57
CA ARG A 317 -0.14 15.87 -22.41
C ARG A 317 0.56 17.21 -22.23
N ARG A 318 0.08 18.27 -22.91
CA ARG A 318 0.70 19.60 -22.85
C ARG A 318 0.43 20.27 -21.53
N LEU A 319 -0.83 20.22 -21.05
CA LEU A 319 -1.22 20.86 -19.80
C LEU A 319 -0.61 20.16 -18.59
N ASP A 320 -0.59 18.84 -18.56
CA ASP A 320 0.04 18.09 -17.48
C ASP A 320 1.55 18.34 -17.43
N ALA A 321 2.22 18.39 -18.57
CA ALA A 321 3.64 18.74 -18.63
C ALA A 321 3.90 20.17 -18.11
N GLN A 322 3.05 21.14 -18.46
CA GLN A 322 3.15 22.50 -17.95
C GLN A 322 2.91 22.59 -16.45
N LEU A 323 1.89 21.91 -15.91
CA LEU A 323 1.59 21.89 -14.48
C LEU A 323 2.72 21.25 -13.67
N VAL A 324 3.31 20.16 -14.16
CA VAL A 324 4.40 19.45 -13.49
C VAL A 324 5.62 20.33 -13.26
N HIS A 325 5.95 21.19 -14.21
CA HIS A 325 7.13 22.06 -14.11
C HIS A 325 6.82 23.44 -13.57
N ARG A 326 5.75 24.11 -14.04
CA ARG A 326 5.48 25.51 -13.70
C ARG A 326 4.96 25.67 -12.26
N LEU A 327 4.13 24.74 -11.77
CA LEU A 327 3.50 24.87 -10.46
C LEU A 327 4.52 24.88 -9.29
N PRO A 328 5.47 23.91 -9.21
CA PRO A 328 6.52 23.96 -8.17
C PRO A 328 7.47 25.15 -8.36
N LEU A 329 7.78 25.52 -9.62
CA LEU A 329 8.67 26.65 -9.92
C LEU A 329 8.05 27.98 -9.46
N THR A 330 6.78 28.23 -9.78
CA THR A 330 6.07 29.44 -9.32
C THR A 330 5.97 29.51 -7.81
N ALA A 331 5.70 28.36 -7.14
CA ALA A 331 5.70 28.30 -5.68
C ALA A 331 7.08 28.59 -5.08
N LEU A 332 8.16 28.10 -5.70
CA LEU A 332 9.53 28.39 -5.28
C LEU A 332 9.89 29.87 -5.45
N VAL A 333 9.50 30.47 -6.58
CA VAL A 333 9.68 31.93 -6.82
C VAL A 333 8.93 32.74 -5.78
N LEU A 334 7.66 32.40 -5.50
CA LEU A 334 6.88 33.08 -4.46
C LEU A 334 7.52 32.92 -3.09
N LEU A 335 8.01 31.72 -2.74
CA LEU A 335 8.74 31.52 -1.48
C LEU A 335 9.98 32.42 -1.43
N THR A 336 10.80 32.44 -2.48
CA THR A 336 12.02 33.26 -2.53
C THR A 336 11.69 34.75 -2.35
N LEU A 337 10.67 35.25 -3.06
CA LEU A 337 10.23 36.64 -2.92
C LEU A 337 9.73 36.93 -1.49
N THR A 338 9.01 36.00 -0.88
CA THR A 338 8.53 36.11 0.50
C THR A 338 9.69 36.15 1.49
N LEU A 339 10.73 35.30 1.30
CA LEU A 339 11.91 35.29 2.16
C LEU A 339 12.69 36.63 2.07
N VAL A 340 12.85 37.16 0.87
CA VAL A 340 13.49 38.48 0.64
C VAL A 340 12.65 39.57 1.30
N TYR A 341 11.34 39.58 1.10
CA TYR A 341 10.43 40.52 1.73
C TYR A 341 10.50 40.46 3.28
N ALA A 342 10.47 39.24 3.85
CA ALA A 342 10.55 39.06 5.30
C ALA A 342 11.91 39.48 5.88
N ALA A 343 13.01 39.20 5.16
CA ALA A 343 14.36 39.54 5.58
C ALA A 343 14.65 41.06 5.55
N TRP A 344 13.77 41.86 4.90
CA TRP A 344 13.89 43.29 4.87
C TRP A 344 13.84 43.86 6.28
N GLU A 345 14.70 44.83 6.58
CA GLU A 345 14.83 45.40 7.93
C GLU A 345 13.60 46.23 8.29
N ARG A 346 13.05 46.02 9.50
CA ARG A 346 11.92 46.73 10.04
C ARG A 346 12.32 47.31 11.42
N PRO A 347 12.53 48.60 11.52
CA PRO A 347 12.88 49.21 12.79
C PRO A 347 11.80 48.95 13.85
N GLY A 348 12.22 48.46 15.02
CA GLY A 348 11.31 48.22 16.13
C GLY A 348 10.54 46.90 16.11
N TRP A 349 10.69 46.07 15.04
CA TRP A 349 10.10 44.74 15.05
C TRP A 349 10.81 43.80 16.04
N GLN A 350 10.08 43.35 17.04
CA GLN A 350 10.56 42.44 18.08
C GLN A 350 9.70 41.19 18.12
N SER A 351 10.32 40.06 18.42
CA SER A 351 9.59 38.80 18.65
C SER A 351 8.99 38.82 20.07
N SER A 352 7.68 38.71 20.16
CA SER A 352 6.95 38.56 21.40
C SER A 352 5.78 37.60 21.20
N GLY A 353 5.51 36.76 22.19
CA GLY A 353 4.45 35.79 22.11
C GLY A 353 4.70 34.71 21.05
N ARG A 354 3.61 34.15 20.52
CA ARG A 354 3.62 33.19 19.42
C ARG A 354 3.64 33.88 18.07
N LEU A 355 4.22 33.20 17.10
CA LEU A 355 4.15 33.60 15.70
C LEU A 355 2.68 33.57 15.20
N PRO A 356 2.23 34.54 14.37
CA PRO A 356 0.90 34.47 13.77
C PRO A 356 0.66 33.18 12.99
N GLY A 357 -0.40 32.42 13.31
CA GLY A 357 -0.68 31.15 12.63
C GLY A 357 -1.45 30.13 13.46
N ASP A 358 -1.73 30.40 14.74
CA ASP A 358 -2.47 29.48 15.63
C ASP A 358 -3.77 28.94 15.02
N ALA A 359 -4.53 29.80 14.32
CA ALA A 359 -5.77 29.45 13.67
C ALA A 359 -5.58 28.45 12.50
N THR A 360 -4.38 28.35 11.94
CA THR A 360 -4.09 27.46 10.78
C THR A 360 -4.30 26.00 11.15
N PHE A 361 -3.79 25.56 12.30
CA PHE A 361 -3.96 24.18 12.76
C PHE A 361 -5.42 23.85 13.02
N GLY A 362 -6.16 24.78 13.61
CA GLY A 362 -7.60 24.65 13.79
C GLY A 362 -8.36 24.56 12.46
N GLY A 363 -8.03 25.42 11.51
CA GLY A 363 -8.59 25.41 10.16
C GLY A 363 -8.32 24.10 9.41
N ILE A 364 -7.08 23.56 9.48
CA ILE A 364 -6.72 22.27 8.90
C ILE A 364 -7.53 21.14 9.56
N ALA A 365 -7.63 21.11 10.88
CA ALA A 365 -8.36 20.07 11.59
C ALA A 365 -9.87 20.07 11.25
N LEU A 366 -10.49 21.26 11.19
CA LEU A 366 -11.88 21.43 10.77
C LEU A 366 -12.09 21.00 9.31
N ALA A 367 -11.18 21.39 8.41
CA ALA A 367 -11.23 20.96 7.01
C ALA A 367 -11.10 19.44 6.88
N GLN A 368 -10.19 18.80 7.61
CA GLN A 368 -10.04 17.34 7.64
C GLN A 368 -11.30 16.65 8.18
N GLY A 369 -11.88 17.17 9.28
CA GLY A 369 -13.14 16.66 9.84
C GLY A 369 -14.29 16.75 8.81
N THR A 370 -14.43 17.89 8.14
CA THR A 370 -15.45 18.10 7.11
C THR A 370 -15.26 17.15 5.92
N LEU A 371 -14.01 16.97 5.46
CA LEU A 371 -13.70 16.03 4.37
C LEU A 371 -14.01 14.59 4.75
N VAL A 372 -13.74 14.16 5.99
CA VAL A 372 -14.05 12.82 6.50
C VAL A 372 -15.56 12.62 6.61
N ILE A 373 -16.32 13.61 7.09
CA ILE A 373 -17.79 13.54 7.12
C ILE A 373 -18.35 13.43 5.71
N ALA A 374 -17.93 14.28 4.79
CA ALA A 374 -18.35 14.23 3.39
C ALA A 374 -18.01 12.87 2.75
N LEU A 375 -16.81 12.33 3.03
CA LEU A 375 -16.36 11.03 2.56
C LEU A 375 -17.25 9.90 3.11
N THR A 376 -17.64 9.99 4.39
CA THR A 376 -18.55 9.04 5.05
C THR A 376 -19.92 9.03 4.40
N VAL A 377 -20.48 10.22 4.12
CA VAL A 377 -21.76 10.35 3.41
C VAL A 377 -21.69 9.73 2.02
N VAL A 378 -20.65 10.07 1.25
CA VAL A 378 -20.47 9.53 -0.11
C VAL A 378 -20.28 8.02 -0.09
N ALA A 379 -19.49 7.48 0.84
CA ALA A 379 -19.31 6.03 1.00
C ALA A 379 -20.62 5.32 1.36
N HIS A 380 -21.43 5.91 2.24
CA HIS A 380 -22.74 5.39 2.60
C HIS A 380 -23.72 5.38 1.41
N LEU A 381 -23.74 6.45 0.61
CA LEU A 381 -24.55 6.52 -0.60
C LEU A 381 -24.10 5.48 -1.65
N LEU A 382 -22.78 5.26 -1.79
CA LEU A 382 -22.26 4.22 -2.68
C LEU A 382 -22.63 2.81 -2.21
N HIS A 383 -22.64 2.58 -0.90
CA HIS A 383 -22.98 1.28 -0.31
C HIS A 383 -24.49 0.95 -0.43
N LYS A 384 -25.36 1.95 -0.36
CA LYS A 384 -26.81 1.80 -0.50
C LYS A 384 -27.32 1.86 -1.95
N GLY A 385 -26.46 2.18 -2.92
CA GLY A 385 -26.85 2.24 -4.32
C GLY A 385 -27.29 0.87 -4.85
N PRO A 386 -28.13 0.82 -5.92
CA PRO A 386 -28.66 -0.41 -6.49
C PRO A 386 -27.59 -1.41 -6.95
N ASP A 387 -26.36 -0.94 -7.14
CA ASP A 387 -25.22 -1.79 -7.49
C ASP A 387 -24.48 -2.38 -6.26
N GLY A 388 -24.91 -2.04 -5.04
CA GLY A 388 -24.32 -2.53 -3.77
C GLY A 388 -25.10 -3.71 -3.15
N GLU A 389 -26.26 -4.05 -3.67
CA GLU A 389 -27.05 -5.20 -3.24
C GLU A 389 -26.69 -6.43 -4.08
N PRO A 390 -26.44 -7.60 -3.48
CA PRO A 390 -26.36 -8.84 -4.24
C PRO A 390 -27.68 -9.03 -4.98
N ALA A 391 -27.60 -9.33 -6.29
CA ALA A 391 -28.78 -9.55 -7.13
C ALA A 391 -29.78 -10.48 -6.43
N PRO A 392 -31.08 -10.13 -6.37
CA PRO A 392 -32.07 -10.99 -5.76
C PRO A 392 -32.06 -12.33 -6.49
N ARG A 393 -32.07 -13.44 -5.72
CA ARG A 393 -32.29 -14.78 -6.25
C ARG A 393 -33.56 -14.75 -7.08
N ARG A 394 -33.44 -15.00 -8.36
CA ARG A 394 -34.60 -15.44 -9.14
C ARG A 394 -34.92 -16.85 -8.64
N ASP A 395 -35.94 -16.97 -7.84
CA ASP A 395 -36.57 -18.23 -7.51
C ASP A 395 -37.07 -18.82 -8.83
N SER A 396 -36.36 -19.84 -9.32
CA SER A 396 -36.80 -20.63 -10.47
C SER A 396 -37.91 -21.60 -10.05
N HIS A 397 -39.09 -21.07 -9.76
CA HIS A 397 -40.35 -21.79 -9.77
C HIS A 397 -41.22 -21.18 -10.82
N ASP A 398 -40.95 -21.45 -12.06
CA ASP A 398 -41.93 -21.42 -13.11
C ASP A 398 -41.83 -22.75 -13.89
N THR A 399 -42.77 -23.59 -13.58
CA THR A 399 -43.14 -24.83 -14.22
C THR A 399 -43.30 -24.63 -15.73
N ALA A 400 -42.44 -25.22 -16.51
CA ALA A 400 -42.53 -25.29 -17.96
C ALA A 400 -43.74 -26.16 -18.36
N ALA A 401 -44.70 -25.60 -19.00
CA ALA A 401 -45.71 -26.31 -19.82
C ALA A 401 -45.11 -26.61 -21.21
N PRO A 402 -45.43 -27.76 -21.83
CA PRO A 402 -44.79 -28.18 -23.07
C PRO A 402 -45.36 -27.43 -24.31
N PRO A 403 -44.61 -27.25 -25.41
CA PRO A 403 -45.04 -26.51 -26.58
C PRO A 403 -45.99 -27.36 -27.46
N GLN A 404 -47.14 -26.78 -27.81
CA GLN A 404 -48.02 -27.30 -28.87
C GLN A 404 -47.56 -26.79 -30.23
N THR A 405 -47.38 -27.73 -31.13
CA THR A 405 -47.14 -27.56 -32.59
C THR A 405 -48.45 -27.23 -33.33
N HIS A 406 -48.42 -26.22 -34.20
CA HIS A 406 -49.20 -26.03 -35.43
C HIS A 406 -48.69 -24.75 -36.11
N GLY A 407 -48.25 -24.67 -37.31
CA GLY A 407 -48.65 -25.18 -38.60
C GLY A 407 -48.80 -23.98 -39.55
N SER A 408 -47.83 -23.86 -40.51
CA SER A 408 -47.95 -23.28 -41.87
C SER A 408 -48.56 -21.90 -42.12
N GLY A 409 -47.82 -21.06 -42.89
CA GLY A 409 -48.34 -20.00 -43.74
C GLY A 409 -47.42 -18.83 -43.98
N ASP A 410 -46.65 -18.90 -45.10
CA ASP A 410 -45.99 -17.76 -45.77
C ASP A 410 -47.00 -17.04 -46.68
N PRO A 411 -46.69 -15.91 -47.45
CA PRO A 411 -45.69 -14.85 -47.33
C PRO A 411 -46.27 -13.42 -47.48
N LEU A 412 -45.49 -12.39 -47.28
CA LEU A 412 -45.36 -11.19 -48.17
C LEU A 412 -44.70 -9.98 -47.43
N ALA A 413 -43.64 -9.49 -48.00
CA ALA A 413 -43.00 -8.20 -47.73
C ALA A 413 -43.77 -7.06 -48.47
N PRO A 414 -43.39 -5.74 -48.41
CA PRO A 414 -42.47 -4.98 -47.54
C PRO A 414 -43.09 -3.66 -47.05
N ASP A 415 -42.55 -3.03 -46.08
CA ASP A 415 -42.48 -1.53 -46.16
C ASP A 415 -41.40 -0.92 -45.25
N ARG A 416 -40.68 0.03 -45.83
CA ARG A 416 -39.63 0.86 -45.27
C ARG A 416 -40.24 2.00 -44.47
N HIS A 417 -39.80 2.23 -43.21
CA HIS A 417 -39.77 3.59 -42.66
C HIS A 417 -38.47 3.86 -41.92
N HIS A 418 -37.71 4.79 -42.47
CA HIS A 418 -36.61 5.50 -41.88
C HIS A 418 -37.04 6.17 -40.57
N ARG A 419 -36.33 5.94 -39.48
CA ARG A 419 -36.30 6.85 -38.32
C ARG A 419 -34.89 7.26 -38.03
N THR A 420 -34.63 8.54 -38.20
CA THR A 420 -33.47 9.32 -37.78
C THR A 420 -33.26 9.27 -36.26
N PRO A 421 -32.04 9.19 -35.75
CA PRO A 421 -31.79 9.31 -34.31
C PRO A 421 -31.78 10.79 -33.89
N PRO A 422 -32.25 11.10 -32.66
CA PRO A 422 -32.23 12.48 -32.15
C PRO A 422 -30.82 12.89 -31.71
N ALA A 423 -30.52 14.16 -31.88
CA ALA A 423 -29.31 14.88 -31.53
C ALA A 423 -29.08 14.92 -29.99
N PRO A 424 -27.85 15.05 -29.53
CA PRO A 424 -27.57 15.10 -28.09
C PRO A 424 -27.89 16.46 -27.50
N ASP A 425 -28.60 16.43 -26.37
CA ASP A 425 -28.96 17.59 -25.56
C ASP A 425 -27.73 18.28 -24.98
N THR A 426 -27.71 19.56 -25.10
CA THR A 426 -26.76 20.53 -24.57
C THR A 426 -26.78 20.56 -23.06
N LEU A 427 -25.59 20.43 -22.45
CA LEU A 427 -25.32 20.63 -21.02
C LEU A 427 -25.49 22.12 -20.66
N VAL A 428 -26.39 22.40 -19.77
CA VAL A 428 -26.50 23.70 -19.09
C VAL A 428 -25.50 23.72 -17.95
N ASP A 429 -24.59 24.66 -18.02
CA ASP A 429 -23.52 24.93 -17.06
C ASP A 429 -24.05 25.76 -15.90
N VAL A 430 -23.82 25.32 -14.67
CA VAL A 430 -24.23 26.00 -13.43
C VAL A 430 -23.12 26.96 -12.97
N LEU A 431 -22.62 27.77 -13.86
CA LEU A 431 -21.87 28.99 -13.52
C LEU A 431 -21.89 29.88 -14.78
N GLY A 432 -22.89 30.76 -14.83
CA GLY A 432 -23.08 31.63 -15.93
C GLY A 432 -21.97 32.65 -16.15
N VAL A 433 -21.12 32.38 -17.10
CA VAL A 433 -20.42 33.42 -17.87
C VAL A 433 -20.22 32.88 -19.29
N ALA A 434 -20.96 33.40 -20.22
CA ALA A 434 -20.80 33.15 -21.65
C ALA A 434 -19.68 34.04 -22.20
N ILE A 435 -18.67 33.42 -22.81
CA ILE A 435 -17.76 34.11 -23.76
C ILE A 435 -17.80 33.31 -25.06
N ALA A 436 -18.36 33.95 -26.08
CA ALA A 436 -18.41 33.51 -27.46
C ALA A 436 -17.06 33.78 -28.15
N LEU A 437 -16.47 32.78 -28.82
CA LEU A 437 -15.44 32.97 -29.81
C LEU A 437 -15.78 32.18 -31.08
N PRO A 438 -15.41 32.72 -32.28
CA PRO A 438 -15.95 32.27 -33.54
C PRO A 438 -15.31 31.01 -34.11
N ALA A 439 -16.07 30.34 -34.97
CA ALA A 439 -15.72 29.14 -35.71
C ALA A 439 -14.72 29.44 -36.82
N GLU A 440 -13.64 28.64 -36.93
CA GLU A 440 -12.86 28.54 -38.14
C GLU A 440 -12.89 27.12 -38.72
N THR A 441 -13.12 27.07 -40.03
CA THR A 441 -13.24 25.90 -40.89
C THR A 441 -11.88 25.21 -41.11
N PRO A 442 -11.85 23.91 -41.40
CA PRO A 442 -10.60 23.18 -41.63
C PRO A 442 -10.13 23.26 -43.07
N THR A 443 -8.87 23.58 -43.25
CA THR A 443 -8.16 23.47 -44.53
C THR A 443 -7.30 22.20 -44.52
N GLU A 444 -7.47 21.45 -45.55
CA GLU A 444 -6.75 20.28 -45.99
C GLU A 444 -5.29 20.64 -46.35
N THR A 445 -4.27 19.93 -45.84
CA THR A 445 -2.94 19.97 -46.51
C THR A 445 -2.17 18.69 -46.26
N ALA A 446 -1.98 17.95 -47.30
CA ALA A 446 -0.84 17.23 -47.90
C ALA A 446 0.23 16.62 -46.97
N ALA A 447 0.45 15.35 -47.24
CA ALA A 447 1.56 14.51 -46.83
C ALA A 447 2.92 14.95 -47.37
N LEU A 448 3.97 14.82 -46.58
CA LEU A 448 5.37 14.79 -47.08
C LEU A 448 6.17 13.71 -46.29
N PRO A 449 7.20 13.13 -46.95
CA PRO A 449 7.65 11.76 -46.61
C PRO A 449 8.87 11.70 -45.67
N SER A 450 9.07 10.51 -45.10
CA SER A 450 10.19 10.11 -44.23
C SER A 450 11.52 10.07 -45.00
N PRO A 451 12.68 10.36 -44.41
CA PRO A 451 13.98 10.01 -44.95
C PRO A 451 14.45 8.63 -44.42
N ARG A 452 14.79 7.78 -45.37
CA ARG A 452 15.59 6.57 -45.19
C ARG A 452 17.03 6.96 -44.91
N LEU A 453 17.69 6.27 -44.01
CA LEU A 453 19.15 6.22 -43.88
C LEU A 453 19.60 4.80 -44.24
N SER A 454 20.47 4.75 -45.26
CA SER A 454 21.25 3.57 -45.66
C SER A 454 22.68 3.67 -45.10
N PRO A 455 23.41 2.52 -45.01
CA PRO A 455 24.68 2.41 -44.29
C PRO A 455 25.92 2.60 -45.16
N GLY A 456 27.04 2.96 -44.56
CA GLY A 456 28.38 2.97 -45.19
C GLY A 456 29.42 3.19 -44.10
N GLU A 457 30.14 2.19 -43.84
CA GLU A 457 31.55 1.86 -44.14
C GLU A 457 32.62 2.47 -43.21
N THR A 458 33.28 1.59 -42.47
CA THR A 458 34.74 1.36 -42.26
C THR A 458 35.66 2.53 -41.89
N GLY A 459 36.44 2.33 -40.84
CA GLY A 459 37.63 3.09 -40.51
C GLY A 459 38.27 2.65 -39.17
N GLU A 460 39.21 1.76 -39.28
CA GLU A 460 40.21 1.29 -38.29
C GLU A 460 41.05 2.44 -37.77
N SER A 461 41.42 2.44 -36.49
CA SER A 461 42.85 2.54 -36.08
C SER A 461 42.97 2.70 -34.56
N ASP A 462 43.64 1.75 -33.96
CA ASP A 462 44.63 1.72 -32.89
C ASP A 462 44.86 2.96 -32.01
N ALA A 463 44.84 2.72 -30.67
CA ALA A 463 46.02 2.92 -29.79
C ALA A 463 45.62 2.83 -28.30
N HIS A 464 46.12 1.79 -27.65
CA HIS A 464 46.55 1.86 -26.25
C HIS A 464 47.84 2.72 -26.18
N PRO A 465 48.25 3.32 -25.04
CA PRO A 465 48.75 2.56 -23.89
C PRO A 465 48.67 3.22 -22.47
N GLU A 466 48.94 2.37 -21.51
CA GLU A 466 49.83 2.54 -20.34
C GLU A 466 49.34 3.20 -19.04
N THR A 467 49.33 2.35 -18.03
CA THR A 467 49.56 2.62 -16.59
C THR A 467 51.02 3.12 -16.34
N PRO A 468 51.24 3.82 -15.23
CA PRO A 468 52.25 3.33 -14.24
C PRO A 468 51.84 3.51 -12.77
N SER A 469 52.02 2.59 -12.05
CA SER A 469 52.76 2.03 -10.90
C SER A 469 53.69 2.93 -10.10
N ALA A 470 53.63 2.71 -8.74
CA ALA A 470 54.65 2.85 -7.70
C ALA A 470 54.86 4.27 -7.09
N ALA A 471 55.17 4.44 -5.81
CA ALA A 471 55.77 3.61 -4.76
C ALA A 471 55.75 4.30 -3.39
N ARG A 472 55.74 3.50 -2.29
CA ARG A 472 56.51 3.66 -1.02
C ARG A 472 56.30 4.94 -0.18
N GLY A 473 56.19 4.87 1.14
CA GLY A 473 56.70 3.93 2.12
C GLY A 473 56.43 4.38 3.55
N THR A 474 56.59 3.45 4.45
CA THR A 474 57.15 3.45 5.80
C THR A 474 56.51 4.36 6.88
N GLY A 475 56.19 3.95 8.07
CA GLY A 475 56.64 2.89 8.91
C GLY A 475 56.04 2.92 10.30
N VAL A 476 56.14 1.78 10.97
CA VAL A 476 56.39 1.54 12.38
C VAL A 476 55.25 1.71 13.41
N GLY A 477 54.84 0.53 14.01
CA GLY A 477 54.06 0.35 15.22
C GLY A 477 54.88 0.66 16.51
N PRO A 478 54.55 0.22 17.73
CA PRO A 478 54.08 -1.13 18.13
C PRO A 478 53.09 -1.23 19.27
N ALA A 479 52.54 -2.43 19.40
CA ALA A 479 52.01 -3.26 20.49
C ALA A 479 51.97 -2.79 21.96
N LYS A 480 50.90 -3.27 22.67
CA LYS A 480 50.84 -4.01 23.97
C LYS A 480 49.41 -4.26 24.35
N ALA A 481 48.88 -5.48 24.42
CA ALA A 481 49.01 -6.57 25.39
C ALA A 481 48.39 -6.29 26.78
N GLY A 482 47.43 -7.18 27.16
CA GLY A 482 47.07 -7.38 28.56
C GLY A 482 45.56 -7.59 28.76
N ALA A 483 45.10 -8.83 28.86
CA ALA A 483 44.79 -9.70 29.96
C ALA A 483 43.31 -9.74 30.38
N ARG A 484 42.75 -10.93 30.31
CA ARG A 484 41.55 -11.43 31.02
C ARG A 484 41.78 -11.56 32.52
N PRO A 485 40.74 -11.56 33.39
CA PRO A 485 40.11 -12.82 33.74
C PRO A 485 38.56 -12.73 33.97
N GLY A 486 37.92 -13.90 34.02
CA GLY A 486 36.47 -14.11 34.18
C GLY A 486 36.06 -14.43 35.65
N PRO A 487 34.93 -15.12 35.89
CA PRO A 487 33.75 -14.58 36.57
C PRO A 487 33.64 -15.02 38.04
N PRO A 488 32.58 -14.65 38.79
CA PRO A 488 31.38 -15.44 38.92
C PRO A 488 30.05 -14.71 39.34
N GLY A 489 28.89 -15.38 39.16
CA GLY A 489 27.85 -15.47 40.14
C GLY A 489 26.49 -14.82 39.88
N SER A 490 25.53 -15.67 39.53
CA SER A 490 24.12 -15.75 39.93
C SER A 490 23.24 -14.51 40.21
N GLY A 491 22.04 -14.52 39.62
CA GLY A 491 20.87 -13.73 40.06
C GLY A 491 19.72 -13.78 39.04
N GLU A 492 18.71 -14.58 39.34
CA GLU A 492 17.45 -14.74 38.64
C GLU A 492 16.62 -13.47 38.62
N ALA A 493 15.94 -13.17 37.51
CA ALA A 493 14.53 -12.76 37.50
C ALA A 493 14.01 -12.59 36.08
N GLY A 494 12.89 -13.21 35.81
CA GLY A 494 12.19 -13.42 34.56
C GLY A 494 11.74 -12.18 33.80
N GLY A 495 11.57 -12.39 32.51
CA GLY A 495 10.97 -11.48 31.54
C GLY A 495 10.82 -12.18 30.20
N GLU A 496 9.66 -12.79 29.98
CA GLU A 496 9.33 -13.46 28.73
C GLU A 496 9.20 -12.43 27.58
N GLY A 497 10.17 -12.44 26.70
CA GLY A 497 10.12 -11.80 25.39
C GLY A 497 9.92 -12.84 24.31
N MET A 498 8.80 -12.79 23.57
CA MET A 498 8.57 -13.67 22.43
C MET A 498 9.56 -13.33 21.30
N ALA A 499 10.57 -14.18 21.15
CA ALA A 499 11.42 -14.24 20.00
C ALA A 499 11.06 -15.46 19.15
N TRP A 500 10.72 -15.25 17.90
CA TRP A 500 10.63 -16.32 16.90
C TRP A 500 12.06 -16.60 16.42
N SER A 501 12.64 -17.65 16.91
CA SER A 501 13.92 -18.17 16.38
C SER A 501 13.62 -19.33 15.42
N ALA A 502 14.09 -19.19 14.19
CA ALA A 502 14.28 -20.30 13.26
C ALA A 502 15.57 -21.01 13.67
N GLN A 503 15.50 -22.28 14.01
CA GLN A 503 16.67 -23.15 14.18
C GLN A 503 16.99 -23.81 12.84
N ASP A 504 18.27 -23.68 12.44
CA ASP A 504 18.93 -24.52 11.46
C ASP A 504 19.20 -25.89 12.07
N GLU A 505 18.77 -26.95 11.43
CA GLU A 505 19.38 -28.28 11.56
C GLU A 505 19.54 -28.91 10.18
N THR A 506 20.81 -29.18 9.86
CA THR A 506 21.32 -30.03 8.78
C THR A 506 21.28 -31.50 9.18
N GLY A 507 20.92 -32.38 8.28
CA GLY A 507 21.13 -33.84 8.48
C GLY A 507 20.50 -34.72 7.41
N GLU A 508 21.29 -35.06 6.44
CA GLU A 508 21.50 -36.34 5.68
C GLU A 508 20.36 -37.30 5.31
N ARG A 509 20.31 -37.49 4.03
CA ARG A 509 20.11 -38.69 3.12
C ARG A 509 19.52 -39.96 3.68
N GLY A 510 18.60 -40.52 2.93
CA GLY A 510 18.28 -41.97 2.86
C GLY A 510 17.25 -42.30 1.79
N ALA A 511 17.68 -43.03 0.81
CA ALA A 511 16.92 -43.50 -0.36
C ALA A 511 15.93 -44.64 -0.03
N GLY A 512 14.84 -44.73 -0.81
CA GLY A 512 14.40 -46.05 -1.28
C GLY A 512 12.97 -46.43 -0.96
N ALA A 513 12.27 -46.81 -2.04
CA ALA A 513 11.25 -47.87 -2.16
C ALA A 513 9.76 -47.46 -1.95
N GLU A 514 9.03 -47.49 -3.07
CA GLU A 514 7.58 -47.70 -3.11
C GLU A 514 7.20 -49.08 -2.53
N PRO A 515 6.00 -49.22 -1.92
CA PRO A 515 5.01 -50.09 -2.52
C PRO A 515 3.58 -49.56 -2.53
N ARG A 516 2.88 -49.94 -3.61
CA ARG A 516 1.45 -49.80 -3.80
C ARG A 516 0.68 -50.67 -2.80
N THR A 517 -0.36 -50.10 -2.18
CA THR A 517 -1.56 -50.86 -1.82
C THR A 517 -2.78 -49.95 -1.77
N GLY A 518 -3.80 -50.34 -2.51
CA GLY A 518 -5.10 -49.73 -2.52
C GLY A 518 -5.91 -50.04 -1.25
N LEU A 519 -6.74 -49.09 -0.87
CA LEU A 519 -7.82 -49.34 0.09
C LEU A 519 -9.10 -48.61 -0.33
N ARG A 520 -10.15 -49.38 -0.26
CA ARG A 520 -11.55 -49.18 -0.61
C ARG A 520 -12.18 -48.09 0.26
N SER A 521 -13.09 -47.35 -0.34
CA SER A 521 -14.15 -46.60 0.31
C SER A 521 -15.12 -47.48 1.09
N PRO A 522 -15.68 -47.03 2.21
CA PRO A 522 -17.02 -47.43 2.64
C PRO A 522 -18.00 -46.27 2.57
N GLY A 523 -19.20 -46.62 2.10
CA GLY A 523 -20.32 -45.71 1.93
C GLY A 523 -21.14 -45.49 3.19
N ASP A 524 -22.00 -44.52 3.01
CA ASP A 524 -23.27 -44.14 3.65
C ASP A 524 -23.66 -44.66 5.02
N GLY A 525 -24.07 -43.76 5.88
CA GLY A 525 -24.96 -44.03 6.98
C GLY A 525 -25.03 -42.96 8.08
N GLY A 526 -26.10 -42.21 8.08
CA GLY A 526 -26.81 -41.88 9.32
C GLY A 526 -26.51 -40.53 10.02
N GLY A 527 -27.50 -39.69 10.03
CA GLY A 527 -27.64 -38.40 10.64
C GLY A 527 -27.36 -38.30 12.15
N GLY A 528 -26.86 -37.13 12.54
CA GLY A 528 -26.71 -36.70 13.89
C GLY A 528 -26.54 -35.18 13.96
N SER A 529 -27.62 -34.49 14.32
CA SER A 529 -27.72 -33.07 14.58
C SER A 529 -26.75 -32.66 15.71
N ALA A 530 -25.70 -31.91 15.40
CA ALA A 530 -24.88 -31.23 16.38
C ALA A 530 -24.89 -29.72 16.15
N GLY A 531 -25.14 -29.01 17.18
CA GLY A 531 -25.35 -27.64 17.48
C GLY A 531 -24.83 -26.58 16.46
N ARG A 532 -25.77 -25.83 15.91
CA ARG A 532 -25.58 -24.58 15.21
C ARG A 532 -24.97 -23.53 16.14
N ALA A 533 -23.65 -23.40 16.13
CA ALA A 533 -23.00 -22.17 16.49
C ALA A 533 -22.94 -21.30 15.21
N GLY A 534 -23.86 -20.33 15.11
CA GLY A 534 -23.80 -19.17 14.25
C GLY A 534 -23.27 -19.33 12.82
N ALA A 535 -23.81 -20.18 11.98
CA ALA A 535 -23.61 -20.14 10.55
C ALA A 535 -24.47 -19.01 9.98
N GLY A 536 -23.88 -17.83 9.81
CA GLY A 536 -24.42 -16.83 8.90
C GLY A 536 -24.51 -17.45 7.51
N GLY A 537 -25.67 -17.33 6.85
CA GLY A 537 -25.99 -17.92 5.56
C GLY A 537 -24.95 -17.66 4.47
N PRO A 538 -25.08 -18.29 3.28
CA PRO A 538 -24.15 -18.19 2.18
C PRO A 538 -24.17 -16.76 1.62
N GLY A 539 -23.30 -15.91 2.12
CA GLY A 539 -23.10 -14.55 1.70
C GLY A 539 -21.63 -14.26 1.74
N GLY A 540 -21.06 -13.91 0.60
CA GLY A 540 -19.67 -13.47 0.48
C GLY A 540 -19.31 -12.42 1.54
N ALA A 541 -18.01 -12.22 1.79
CA ALA A 541 -17.54 -11.34 2.85
C ALA A 541 -18.24 -9.98 2.82
N ARG A 542 -18.88 -9.65 3.89
CA ARG A 542 -19.49 -8.32 4.08
C ARG A 542 -18.36 -7.29 4.12
N ALA A 543 -18.51 -6.22 3.30
CA ALA A 543 -17.57 -5.09 3.29
C ALA A 543 -17.29 -4.58 4.71
N ALA A 544 -16.02 -4.29 5.01
CA ALA A 544 -15.59 -3.80 6.32
C ALA A 544 -16.40 -2.56 6.72
N LEU A 545 -16.90 -2.56 7.95
CA LEU A 545 -17.71 -1.47 8.53
C LEU A 545 -18.92 -1.09 7.65
N ARG A 546 -19.51 -2.06 6.95
CA ARG A 546 -20.64 -1.82 6.02
C ARG A 546 -20.33 -0.75 4.96
N GLY A 547 -19.12 -0.83 4.38
CA GLY A 547 -18.65 0.11 3.37
C GLY A 547 -17.98 1.39 3.91
N LEU A 548 -17.93 1.59 5.23
CA LEU A 548 -17.27 2.76 5.85
C LEU A 548 -15.78 2.52 6.17
N GLY A 549 -15.18 1.41 5.71
CA GLY A 549 -13.76 1.12 5.92
C GLY A 549 -12.84 2.23 5.41
N GLY A 550 -13.09 2.74 4.21
CA GLY A 550 -12.30 3.81 3.63
C GLY A 550 -12.35 5.13 4.42
N PRO A 551 -13.52 5.68 4.75
CA PRO A 551 -13.64 6.86 5.61
C PRO A 551 -12.98 6.69 6.97
N ALA A 552 -13.15 5.52 7.63
CA ALA A 552 -12.52 5.23 8.92
C ALA A 552 -10.99 5.27 8.82
N VAL A 553 -10.42 4.64 7.79
CA VAL A 553 -8.97 4.63 7.54
C VAL A 553 -8.46 6.03 7.15
N ALA A 554 -9.20 6.79 6.34
CA ALA A 554 -8.85 8.18 6.02
C ALA A 554 -8.79 9.05 7.28
N MET A 555 -9.78 8.91 8.18
CA MET A 555 -9.82 9.61 9.46
C MET A 555 -8.62 9.23 10.34
N LEU A 556 -8.30 7.93 10.45
CA LEU A 556 -7.12 7.47 11.20
C LEU A 556 -5.82 8.04 10.61
N GLY A 557 -5.71 8.15 9.28
CA GLY A 557 -4.56 8.79 8.62
C GLY A 557 -4.43 10.28 8.97
N CYS A 558 -5.54 11.03 8.96
CA CYS A 558 -5.58 12.44 9.38
C CYS A 558 -5.25 12.59 10.87
N ALA A 559 -5.83 11.77 11.71
CA ALA A 559 -5.59 11.78 13.15
C ALA A 559 -4.13 11.44 13.51
N LEU A 560 -3.54 10.45 12.83
CA LEU A 560 -2.13 10.10 12.97
C LEU A 560 -1.23 11.30 12.62
N GLY A 561 -1.53 12.00 11.51
CA GLY A 561 -0.83 13.23 11.14
C GLY A 561 -0.95 14.31 12.20
N GLY A 562 -2.16 14.53 12.74
CA GLY A 562 -2.42 15.51 13.81
C GLY A 562 -1.68 15.19 15.10
N VAL A 563 -1.77 13.94 15.55
CA VAL A 563 -1.11 13.45 16.78
C VAL A 563 0.42 13.53 16.65
N MET A 564 0.98 13.16 15.51
CA MET A 564 2.42 13.28 15.25
C MET A 564 2.85 14.75 15.26
N SER A 565 2.10 15.64 14.60
CA SER A 565 2.39 17.08 14.56
C SER A 565 2.32 17.72 15.95
N GLY A 566 1.22 17.46 16.70
CA GLY A 566 1.04 17.98 18.05
C GLY A 566 2.08 17.46 19.03
N GLY A 567 2.34 16.15 18.98
CA GLY A 567 3.31 15.53 19.87
C GLY A 567 4.75 15.99 19.63
N VAL A 568 5.16 16.14 18.35
CA VAL A 568 6.50 16.64 18.01
C VAL A 568 6.64 18.10 18.44
N SER A 569 5.65 18.97 18.16
CA SER A 569 5.67 20.38 18.56
C SER A 569 5.73 20.52 20.09
N GLN A 570 4.90 19.77 20.83
CA GLN A 570 4.93 19.75 22.29
C GLN A 570 6.26 19.25 22.83
N ARG A 571 6.82 18.17 22.29
CA ARG A 571 8.10 17.61 22.74
C ARG A 571 9.28 18.56 22.50
N VAL A 572 9.28 19.24 21.36
CA VAL A 572 10.32 20.22 21.05
C VAL A 572 10.16 21.43 21.95
N SER A 573 8.95 21.92 22.20
CA SER A 573 8.69 22.99 23.15
C SER A 573 9.21 22.65 24.54
N ASP A 574 8.87 21.48 25.09
CA ASP A 574 9.33 21.02 26.41
C ASP A 574 10.86 20.88 26.48
N TRP A 575 11.49 20.46 25.37
CA TRP A 575 12.95 20.34 25.29
C TRP A 575 13.63 21.73 25.28
N LEU A 576 13.08 22.68 24.52
CA LEU A 576 13.61 24.06 24.46
C LEU A 576 13.42 24.82 25.80
N ASP A 577 12.23 24.71 26.41
CA ASP A 577 11.89 25.39 27.65
C ASP A 577 12.58 24.75 28.88
N GLY A 578 12.80 23.46 28.87
CA GLY A 578 13.41 22.71 29.99
C GLY A 578 12.49 22.68 31.19
N THR A 579 12.99 23.23 32.32
CA THR A 579 12.23 23.42 33.58
C THR A 579 11.67 24.82 33.70
N GLY A 580 11.85 25.69 32.68
CA GLY A 580 11.44 27.07 32.71
C GLY A 580 9.99 27.27 32.19
N THR A 581 9.59 28.54 32.17
CA THR A 581 8.32 28.99 31.62
C THR A 581 8.58 30.15 30.65
N PHE A 582 9.64 30.00 29.85
CA PHE A 582 10.15 31.04 28.96
C PHE A 582 9.41 31.11 27.62
N LEU A 583 8.79 29.99 27.21
CA LEU A 583 8.07 29.89 25.96
C LEU A 583 6.55 29.88 26.17
N ASP A 584 5.83 30.54 25.27
CA ASP A 584 4.37 30.44 25.23
C ASP A 584 3.89 29.03 24.72
N GLY A 585 4.84 28.24 24.24
CA GLY A 585 4.63 26.87 23.75
C GLY A 585 3.92 26.80 22.40
N PRO A 586 3.55 25.60 21.95
CA PRO A 586 2.88 25.41 20.66
C PRO A 586 1.41 25.87 20.71
N PRO A 587 0.74 25.99 19.53
CA PRO A 587 -0.70 26.24 19.43
C PRO A 587 -1.54 25.34 20.34
N VAL A 588 -2.55 25.92 20.98
CA VAL A 588 -3.41 25.26 21.98
C VAL A 588 -3.95 23.92 21.48
N LEU A 589 -4.39 23.87 20.20
CA LEU A 589 -4.91 22.63 19.63
C LEU A 589 -3.85 21.52 19.57
N LEU A 590 -2.60 21.85 19.24
CA LEU A 590 -1.51 20.85 19.18
C LEU A 590 -1.23 20.27 20.56
N THR A 591 -1.30 21.07 21.63
CA THR A 591 -1.17 20.62 23.02
C THR A 591 -2.34 19.67 23.40
N TRP A 592 -3.58 20.00 23.02
CA TRP A 592 -4.72 19.09 23.21
C TRP A 592 -4.55 17.78 22.43
N GLN A 593 -4.08 17.83 21.18
CA GLN A 593 -3.82 16.64 20.39
C GLN A 593 -2.74 15.73 21.00
N ALA A 594 -1.68 16.30 21.58
CA ALA A 594 -0.69 15.53 22.32
C ALA A 594 -1.31 14.86 23.56
N SER A 595 -2.17 15.59 24.28
CA SER A 595 -2.77 15.10 25.55
C SER A 595 -3.76 13.93 25.36
N VAL A 596 -4.29 13.68 24.16
CA VAL A 596 -5.20 12.55 23.92
C VAL A 596 -4.46 11.21 23.70
N ILE A 597 -3.14 11.24 23.45
CA ILE A 597 -2.33 10.03 23.16
C ILE A 597 -2.41 8.97 24.27
N PRO A 598 -2.24 9.32 25.57
CA PRO A 598 -2.31 8.33 26.65
C PRO A 598 -3.67 7.64 26.72
N VAL A 599 -4.76 8.40 26.53
CA VAL A 599 -6.13 7.86 26.56
C VAL A 599 -6.35 6.88 25.40
N LEU A 600 -5.91 7.25 24.20
CA LEU A 600 -5.99 6.34 23.04
C LEU A 600 -5.21 5.06 23.28
N LEU A 601 -4.01 5.15 23.85
CA LEU A 601 -3.18 3.99 24.19
C LEU A 601 -3.87 3.08 25.21
N LEU A 602 -4.48 3.65 26.24
CA LEU A 602 -5.24 2.87 27.24
C LEU A 602 -6.40 2.10 26.61
N VAL A 603 -7.15 2.74 25.70
CA VAL A 603 -8.25 2.05 24.96
C VAL A 603 -7.70 0.92 24.10
N LEU A 604 -6.57 1.12 23.41
CA LEU A 604 -5.94 0.08 22.61
C LEU A 604 -5.45 -1.08 23.49
N LEU A 605 -4.85 -0.82 24.65
CA LEU A 605 -4.43 -1.86 25.59
C LEU A 605 -5.64 -2.64 26.14
N ALA A 606 -6.73 -1.95 26.48
CA ALA A 606 -7.98 -2.60 26.90
C ALA A 606 -8.54 -3.50 25.78
N LEU A 607 -8.51 -3.01 24.53
CA LEU A 607 -8.94 -3.80 23.36
C LEU A 607 -8.09 -5.06 23.17
N VAL A 608 -6.77 -4.95 23.30
CA VAL A 608 -5.84 -6.09 23.26
C VAL A 608 -6.17 -7.10 24.37
N GLY A 609 -6.41 -6.62 25.59
CA GLY A 609 -6.82 -7.46 26.74
C GLY A 609 -8.13 -8.21 26.48
N LEU A 610 -9.14 -7.52 25.93
CA LEU A 610 -10.43 -8.12 25.56
C LEU A 610 -10.30 -9.17 24.45
N LEU A 611 -9.50 -8.90 23.42
CA LEU A 611 -9.21 -9.83 22.34
C LEU A 611 -8.43 -11.05 22.85
N GLY A 612 -7.46 -10.85 23.75
CA GLY A 612 -6.70 -11.91 24.41
C GLY A 612 -7.63 -12.82 25.25
N ARG A 613 -8.51 -12.22 26.08
CA ARG A 613 -9.52 -12.96 26.85
C ARG A 613 -10.44 -13.78 25.95
N ARG A 614 -10.91 -13.18 24.86
CA ARG A 614 -11.76 -13.88 23.88
C ARG A 614 -11.03 -15.06 23.25
N THR A 615 -9.80 -14.87 22.79
CA THR A 615 -8.98 -15.95 22.21
C THR A 615 -8.78 -17.09 23.18
N TRP A 616 -8.55 -16.79 24.46
CA TRP A 616 -8.44 -17.78 25.52
C TRP A 616 -9.75 -18.58 25.71
N LEU A 617 -10.93 -17.91 25.72
CA LEU A 617 -12.23 -18.57 25.81
C LEU A 617 -12.50 -19.46 24.59
N LEU A 618 -12.18 -18.97 23.35
CA LEU A 618 -12.32 -19.75 22.13
C LEU A 618 -11.40 -20.98 22.15
N THR A 619 -10.16 -20.84 22.63
CA THR A 619 -9.23 -21.98 22.75
C THR A 619 -9.82 -23.11 23.60
N ARG A 620 -10.59 -22.79 24.65
CA ARG A 620 -11.26 -23.81 25.47
C ARG A 620 -12.36 -24.55 24.70
N ALA A 621 -13.13 -23.83 23.89
CA ALA A 621 -14.18 -24.43 23.06
C ALA A 621 -13.56 -25.28 21.91
N GLU A 622 -12.53 -24.75 21.25
CA GLU A 622 -11.83 -25.44 20.16
C GLU A 622 -11.13 -26.74 20.59
N ARG A 623 -10.70 -26.87 21.85
CA ARG A 623 -10.12 -28.12 22.35
C ARG A 623 -11.05 -29.32 22.16
N VAL A 624 -12.35 -29.14 22.35
CA VAL A 624 -13.35 -30.20 22.20
C VAL A 624 -13.51 -30.54 20.70
N ALA A 625 -13.52 -29.57 19.84
CA ALA A 625 -13.62 -29.77 18.39
C ALA A 625 -12.38 -30.50 17.84
N VAL A 626 -11.18 -30.04 18.21
CA VAL A 626 -9.90 -30.66 17.83
C VAL A 626 -9.81 -32.12 18.32
N ALA A 627 -10.21 -32.39 19.57
CA ALA A 627 -10.18 -33.74 20.12
C ALA A 627 -11.08 -34.71 19.34
N ARG A 628 -12.23 -34.27 18.87
CA ARG A 628 -13.12 -35.06 18.01
C ARG A 628 -12.61 -35.27 16.62
N GLU A 629 -12.05 -34.22 16.01
CA GLU A 629 -11.57 -34.22 14.60
C GLU A 629 -10.39 -35.16 14.40
N TYR A 630 -9.50 -35.24 15.40
CA TYR A 630 -8.29 -36.04 15.33
C TYR A 630 -8.42 -37.38 16.08
N ASP A 631 -9.59 -37.77 16.56
CA ASP A 631 -9.77 -38.91 17.47
C ASP A 631 -8.71 -38.91 18.59
N ALA A 632 -8.46 -37.72 19.15
CA ALA A 632 -7.31 -37.44 19.98
C ALA A 632 -7.35 -38.27 21.27
N ASP A 633 -6.27 -38.99 21.54
CA ASP A 633 -6.05 -39.67 22.81
C ASP A 633 -6.17 -38.65 23.98
N PRO A 634 -7.01 -38.88 25.01
CA PRO A 634 -7.07 -38.07 26.20
C PRO A 634 -5.71 -37.85 26.89
N GLY A 635 -4.70 -38.67 26.55
CA GLY A 635 -3.34 -38.60 27.09
C GLY A 635 -2.49 -37.40 26.70
N ASP A 636 -2.80 -36.63 25.60
CA ASP A 636 -2.01 -35.42 25.21
C ASP A 636 -2.86 -34.14 25.16
N PRO A 637 -3.32 -33.63 26.31
CA PRO A 637 -4.07 -32.39 26.37
C PRO A 637 -3.25 -31.18 25.97
N ALA A 638 -1.91 -31.27 26.03
CA ALA A 638 -1.03 -30.19 25.64
C ALA A 638 -1.00 -30.01 24.11
N ARG A 639 -0.96 -31.12 23.37
CA ARG A 639 -1.04 -31.12 21.89
C ARG A 639 -2.38 -30.55 21.41
N THR A 640 -3.50 -31.08 21.93
CA THR A 640 -4.84 -30.58 21.65
C THR A 640 -4.93 -29.08 21.95
N GLY A 641 -4.35 -28.64 23.07
CA GLY A 641 -4.34 -27.24 23.48
C GLY A 641 -3.54 -26.34 22.50
N ARG A 642 -2.41 -26.81 21.96
CA ARG A 642 -1.62 -26.06 20.97
C ARG A 642 -2.38 -25.89 19.64
N ILE A 643 -2.99 -26.95 19.14
CA ILE A 643 -3.81 -26.92 17.89
C ILE A 643 -5.01 -25.97 18.07
N ALA A 644 -5.75 -26.13 19.15
CA ALA A 644 -6.90 -25.28 19.48
C ALA A 644 -6.50 -23.80 19.62
N ARG A 645 -5.33 -23.52 20.22
CA ARG A 645 -4.80 -22.16 20.33
C ARG A 645 -4.45 -21.59 18.96
N ALA A 646 -3.79 -22.35 18.07
CA ALA A 646 -3.47 -21.91 16.72
C ALA A 646 -4.75 -21.54 15.94
N ARG A 647 -5.78 -22.40 15.96
CA ARG A 647 -7.08 -22.12 15.33
C ARG A 647 -7.75 -20.86 15.93
N SER A 648 -7.75 -20.73 17.23
CA SER A 648 -8.34 -19.56 17.90
C SER A 648 -7.60 -18.27 17.56
N MET A 649 -6.26 -18.31 17.52
CA MET A 649 -5.43 -17.18 17.11
C MET A 649 -5.69 -16.77 15.65
N ALA A 650 -5.88 -17.73 14.75
CA ALA A 650 -6.22 -17.50 13.36
C ALA A 650 -7.51 -16.66 13.19
N THR A 651 -8.47 -16.75 14.13
CA THR A 651 -9.71 -15.96 14.07
C THR A 651 -9.53 -14.48 14.42
N LEU A 652 -8.38 -14.05 14.94
CA LEU A 652 -8.14 -12.65 15.30
C LEU A 652 -8.20 -11.71 14.10
N THR A 653 -7.73 -12.15 12.95
CA THR A 653 -7.77 -11.37 11.69
C THR A 653 -9.20 -10.99 11.30
N ASP A 654 -10.17 -11.85 11.59
CA ASP A 654 -11.59 -11.57 11.34
C ASP A 654 -12.15 -10.45 12.23
N ARG A 655 -11.43 -10.05 13.27
CA ARG A 655 -11.75 -8.93 14.16
C ARG A 655 -11.11 -7.60 13.75
N GLY A 656 -10.32 -7.59 12.67
CA GLY A 656 -9.75 -6.37 12.10
C GLY A 656 -10.77 -5.23 11.95
N PRO A 657 -11.96 -5.45 11.38
CA PRO A 657 -13.00 -4.41 11.30
C PRO A 657 -13.46 -3.87 12.67
N LEU A 658 -13.55 -4.71 13.70
CA LEU A 658 -13.88 -4.27 15.07
C LEU A 658 -12.78 -3.39 15.65
N VAL A 659 -11.51 -3.79 15.48
CA VAL A 659 -10.36 -3.01 15.94
C VAL A 659 -10.38 -1.62 15.30
N VAL A 660 -10.55 -1.55 13.98
CA VAL A 660 -10.64 -0.27 13.25
C VAL A 660 -11.87 0.52 13.70
N ALA A 661 -13.03 -0.10 13.92
CA ALA A 661 -14.22 0.60 14.41
C ALA A 661 -13.99 1.25 15.77
N VAL A 662 -13.48 0.48 16.75
CA VAL A 662 -13.21 1.00 18.11
C VAL A 662 -12.17 2.10 18.06
N THR A 663 -11.04 1.88 17.40
CA THR A 663 -9.97 2.89 17.26
C THR A 663 -10.49 4.16 16.60
N SER A 664 -11.26 4.02 15.50
CA SER A 664 -11.82 5.15 14.77
C SER A 664 -12.82 5.94 15.60
N THR A 665 -13.73 5.26 16.31
CA THR A 665 -14.72 5.93 17.15
C THR A 665 -14.04 6.65 18.33
N THR A 666 -13.08 6.00 18.99
CA THR A 666 -12.31 6.62 20.07
C THR A 666 -11.55 7.84 19.58
N THR A 667 -10.86 7.71 18.43
CA THR A 667 -10.10 8.82 17.84
C THR A 667 -11.01 10.00 17.46
N LEU A 668 -12.20 9.71 16.92
CA LEU A 668 -13.20 10.76 16.58
C LEU A 668 -13.67 11.49 17.84
N LEU A 669 -14.01 10.77 18.91
CA LEU A 669 -14.47 11.35 20.17
C LEU A 669 -13.37 12.19 20.84
N LEU A 670 -12.15 11.67 20.90
CA LEU A 670 -11.00 12.37 21.46
C LEU A 670 -10.60 13.59 20.63
N GLY A 671 -10.64 13.46 19.30
CA GLY A 671 -10.38 14.58 18.39
C GLY A 671 -11.43 15.69 18.49
N ALA A 672 -12.71 15.33 18.57
CA ALA A 672 -13.80 16.28 18.82
C ALA A 672 -13.65 16.96 20.18
N GLY A 673 -13.31 16.19 21.23
CA GLY A 673 -13.03 16.73 22.57
C GLY A 673 -11.86 17.71 22.56
N ALA A 674 -10.77 17.40 21.86
CA ALA A 674 -9.62 18.27 21.69
C ALA A 674 -9.99 19.58 20.97
N LEU A 675 -10.81 19.52 19.91
CA LEU A 675 -11.31 20.71 19.21
C LEU A 675 -12.19 21.56 20.10
N VAL A 676 -13.18 20.95 20.79
CA VAL A 676 -14.07 21.68 21.70
C VAL A 676 -13.27 22.30 22.85
N GLY A 677 -12.32 21.56 23.43
CA GLY A 677 -11.45 22.05 24.50
C GLY A 677 -10.59 23.22 24.04
N ALA A 678 -9.95 23.11 22.88
CA ALA A 678 -9.08 24.15 22.34
C ALA A 678 -9.86 25.42 21.96
N PHE A 679 -10.95 25.30 21.20
CA PHE A 679 -11.73 26.46 20.74
C PHE A 679 -12.63 27.04 21.84
N GLY A 680 -13.21 26.20 22.71
CA GLY A 680 -14.11 26.67 23.77
C GLY A 680 -13.40 27.35 24.92
N THR A 681 -12.16 26.92 25.23
CA THR A 681 -11.41 27.51 26.36
C THR A 681 -10.32 28.50 25.94
N GLY A 682 -9.78 28.36 24.70
CA GLY A 682 -8.60 29.09 24.24
C GLY A 682 -7.34 28.83 25.07
N LYS A 683 -7.36 27.82 25.96
CA LYS A 683 -6.30 27.49 26.92
C LYS A 683 -5.78 26.08 26.72
N THR A 684 -4.52 25.84 27.08
CA THR A 684 -3.95 24.48 27.15
C THR A 684 -4.73 23.63 28.15
N PRO A 685 -4.70 22.27 28.03
CA PRO A 685 -5.45 21.37 28.93
C PRO A 685 -5.19 21.65 30.41
N VAL A 686 -3.93 21.87 30.79
CA VAL A 686 -3.55 22.19 32.17
C VAL A 686 -4.13 23.51 32.64
N ARG A 687 -4.07 24.57 31.81
CA ARG A 687 -4.64 25.88 32.13
C ARG A 687 -6.17 25.86 32.14
N ALA A 688 -6.79 25.07 31.26
CA ALA A 688 -8.24 24.92 31.23
C ALA A 688 -8.79 24.18 32.47
N ALA A 689 -7.98 23.28 33.05
CA ALA A 689 -8.34 22.53 34.25
C ALA A 689 -8.13 23.32 35.56
N GLN A 690 -7.53 24.53 35.50
CA GLN A 690 -7.36 25.37 36.69
C GLN A 690 -8.71 25.76 37.30
N GLY A 691 -8.87 25.52 38.59
CA GLY A 691 -10.13 25.76 39.30
C GLY A 691 -11.10 24.55 39.31
N ALA A 692 -10.81 23.49 38.55
CA ALA A 692 -11.53 22.22 38.66
C ALA A 692 -11.01 21.39 39.86
N GLY A 693 -11.71 20.30 40.17
CA GLY A 693 -11.29 19.41 41.25
C GLY A 693 -9.90 18.78 41.02
N PRO A 694 -9.19 18.35 42.09
CA PRO A 694 -7.81 17.84 42.02
C PRO A 694 -7.59 16.70 41.01
N PHE A 695 -8.59 15.82 40.87
CA PHE A 695 -8.54 14.72 39.90
C PHE A 695 -8.44 15.23 38.45
N VAL A 696 -9.25 16.24 38.09
CA VAL A 696 -9.28 16.81 36.75
C VAL A 696 -7.96 17.53 36.44
N GLN A 697 -7.44 18.28 37.41
CA GLN A 697 -6.15 18.93 37.27
C GLN A 697 -5.01 17.94 37.11
N GLY A 698 -4.96 16.90 37.95
CA GLY A 698 -3.98 15.81 37.84
C GLY A 698 -4.06 15.05 36.51
N ALA A 699 -5.28 14.76 36.04
CA ALA A 699 -5.49 14.08 34.74
C ALA A 699 -5.02 14.95 33.57
N ALA A 700 -5.27 16.27 33.58
CA ALA A 700 -4.81 17.18 32.54
C ALA A 700 -3.27 17.29 32.53
N GLN A 701 -2.64 17.38 33.71
CA GLN A 701 -1.17 17.41 33.85
C GLN A 701 -0.56 16.10 33.35
N ALA A 702 -1.07 14.95 33.81
CA ALA A 702 -0.60 13.65 33.39
C ALA A 702 -0.80 13.42 31.90
N GLY A 703 -1.95 13.81 31.35
CA GLY A 703 -2.25 13.67 29.91
C GLY A 703 -1.26 14.46 29.05
N GLN A 704 -0.98 15.73 29.39
CA GLN A 704 -0.06 16.54 28.64
C GLN A 704 1.39 16.04 28.75
N ALA A 705 1.84 15.73 29.96
CA ALA A 705 3.20 15.24 30.22
C ALA A 705 3.45 13.88 29.55
N LEU A 706 2.56 12.90 29.78
CA LEU A 706 2.68 11.56 29.17
C LEU A 706 2.58 11.63 27.64
N GLY A 707 1.71 12.48 27.07
CA GLY A 707 1.60 12.67 25.64
C GLY A 707 2.94 13.10 25.01
N SER A 708 3.60 14.09 25.61
CA SER A 708 4.93 14.55 25.21
C SER A 708 6.00 13.43 25.31
N TRP A 709 6.05 12.74 26.46
CA TRP A 709 7.01 11.66 26.68
C TRP A 709 6.80 10.46 25.76
N LEU A 710 5.56 10.06 25.51
CA LEU A 710 5.25 8.94 24.60
C LEU A 710 5.69 9.24 23.16
N ILE A 711 5.56 10.48 22.71
CA ILE A 711 6.07 10.89 21.40
C ILE A 711 7.60 10.86 21.38
N GLY A 712 8.26 11.37 22.44
CA GLY A 712 9.73 11.29 22.55
C GLY A 712 10.24 9.82 22.52
N LEU A 713 9.57 8.94 23.27
CA LEU A 713 9.84 7.50 23.26
C LEU A 713 9.57 6.89 21.87
N GLY A 714 8.46 7.23 21.24
CA GLY A 714 8.12 6.79 19.88
C GLY A 714 9.17 7.20 18.87
N PHE A 715 9.67 8.44 18.95
CA PHE A 715 10.77 8.92 18.12
C PHE A 715 12.08 8.14 18.37
N LEU A 716 12.42 7.89 19.63
CA LEU A 716 13.61 7.11 20.00
C LEU A 716 13.52 5.67 19.47
N LEU A 717 12.34 5.03 19.62
CA LEU A 717 12.08 3.70 19.05
C LEU A 717 12.17 3.73 17.53
N PHE A 718 11.62 4.75 16.87
CA PHE A 718 11.72 4.95 15.43
C PHE A 718 13.18 5.01 14.96
N VAL A 719 14.01 5.81 15.62
CA VAL A 719 15.43 5.94 15.28
C VAL A 719 16.19 4.63 15.53
N THR A 720 15.94 3.98 16.65
CA THR A 720 16.60 2.70 17.00
C THR A 720 16.21 1.57 16.06
N TRP A 721 14.92 1.44 15.75
CA TRP A 721 14.42 0.46 14.78
C TRP A 721 14.90 0.77 13.35
N GLY A 722 14.90 2.04 12.97
CA GLY A 722 15.43 2.49 11.68
C GLY A 722 16.93 2.16 11.53
N ARG A 723 17.73 2.40 12.58
CA ARG A 723 19.16 2.01 12.60
C ARG A 723 19.33 0.50 12.56
N ARG A 724 18.52 -0.26 13.29
CA ARG A 724 18.55 -1.72 13.26
C ARG A 724 18.18 -2.25 11.88
N ALA A 725 17.10 -1.77 11.27
CA ALA A 725 16.71 -2.13 9.92
C ALA A 725 17.74 -1.74 8.85
N TYR A 726 18.50 -0.66 9.07
CA TYR A 726 19.59 -0.30 8.17
C TYR A 726 20.73 -1.33 8.20
N LYS A 727 21.05 -1.89 9.38
CA LYS A 727 22.18 -2.80 9.58
C LYS A 727 21.81 -4.27 9.41
N ASP A 728 20.62 -4.69 9.82
CA ASP A 728 20.19 -6.08 9.93
C ASP A 728 19.14 -6.44 8.86
N ALA A 729 19.40 -7.50 8.09
CA ALA A 729 18.51 -8.01 7.06
C ALA A 729 17.20 -8.57 7.64
N SER A 730 17.23 -9.21 8.81
CA SER A 730 16.05 -9.76 9.48
C SER A 730 15.09 -8.65 9.93
N ALA A 731 15.63 -7.61 10.57
CA ALA A 731 14.85 -6.43 10.95
C ALA A 731 14.27 -5.71 9.73
N ARG A 732 15.00 -5.67 8.60
CA ARG A 732 14.46 -5.11 7.34
C ARG A 732 13.27 -5.91 6.82
N ARG A 733 13.33 -7.25 6.89
CA ARG A 733 12.20 -8.10 6.47
C ARG A 733 10.97 -7.87 7.31
N THR A 734 11.13 -7.75 8.63
CA THR A 734 10.01 -7.48 9.55
C THR A 734 9.31 -6.14 9.24
N ILE A 735 10.08 -5.08 8.99
CA ILE A 735 9.52 -3.78 8.55
C ILE A 735 8.97 -3.90 7.12
N GLY A 736 9.60 -4.73 6.28
CA GLY A 736 9.16 -5.03 4.91
C GLY A 736 7.71 -5.53 4.85
N ILE A 737 7.29 -6.36 5.79
CA ILE A 737 5.92 -6.89 5.87
C ILE A 737 4.87 -5.75 5.93
N LEU A 738 5.16 -4.68 6.68
CA LEU A 738 4.29 -3.51 6.74
C LEU A 738 4.14 -2.85 5.35
N TRP A 739 5.25 -2.79 4.61
CA TRP A 739 5.25 -2.22 3.26
C TRP A 739 4.62 -3.15 2.25
N ASP A 740 4.82 -4.47 2.36
CA ASP A 740 4.20 -5.47 1.49
C ASP A 740 2.67 -5.36 1.53
N VAL A 741 2.09 -5.17 2.71
CA VAL A 741 0.64 -4.99 2.88
C VAL A 741 0.19 -3.57 2.50
N GLY A 742 0.94 -2.55 2.92
CA GLY A 742 0.55 -1.14 2.81
C GLY A 742 0.74 -0.53 1.43
N THR A 743 1.64 -1.08 0.59
CA THR A 743 2.03 -0.48 -0.69
C THR A 743 1.67 -1.33 -1.92
N PHE A 744 0.72 -2.26 -1.78
CA PHE A 744 0.17 -3.02 -2.90
C PHE A 744 -0.56 -2.12 -3.91
N TRP A 745 -1.22 -1.07 -3.45
CA TRP A 745 -2.07 -0.24 -4.28
C TRP A 745 -1.34 0.96 -4.90
N PRO A 746 -1.62 1.32 -6.16
CA PRO A 746 -1.06 2.50 -6.81
C PRO A 746 -1.25 3.79 -6.01
N ARG A 747 -0.35 4.75 -6.20
CA ARG A 747 -0.43 6.08 -5.57
C ARG A 747 -1.49 6.94 -6.25
N ALA A 748 -2.74 6.90 -5.77
CA ALA A 748 -3.86 7.62 -6.36
C ALA A 748 -4.35 8.82 -5.53
N ALA A 749 -4.05 8.85 -4.22
CA ALA A 749 -4.47 9.91 -3.33
C ALA A 749 -3.31 10.79 -2.85
N HIS A 750 -2.15 10.20 -2.56
CA HIS A 750 -1.01 10.94 -2.02
C HIS A 750 0.30 10.58 -2.75
N PRO A 751 1.02 11.55 -3.35
CA PRO A 751 2.22 11.28 -4.16
C PRO A 751 3.46 10.96 -3.33
N PHE A 752 3.49 11.35 -2.05
CA PHE A 752 4.58 11.05 -1.11
C PHE A 752 4.35 9.76 -0.32
N ALA A 753 3.25 9.03 -0.54
CA ALA A 753 3.11 7.67 -0.06
C ALA A 753 4.26 6.80 -0.60
N PRO A 754 4.71 5.77 0.13
CA PRO A 754 5.70 4.83 -0.39
C PRO A 754 5.26 4.24 -1.74
N PRO A 755 6.20 3.88 -2.64
CA PRO A 755 5.87 3.41 -3.98
C PRO A 755 5.12 2.08 -3.96
N CYS A 756 4.25 1.88 -4.94
CA CYS A 756 3.51 0.65 -5.13
C CYS A 756 4.41 -0.40 -5.80
N TYR A 757 4.71 -1.49 -5.11
CA TYR A 757 5.52 -2.56 -5.69
C TYR A 757 4.76 -3.37 -6.75
N ALA A 758 3.43 -3.44 -6.66
CA ALA A 758 2.61 -4.14 -7.65
C ALA A 758 2.62 -3.44 -9.03
N GLU A 759 2.94 -2.14 -9.11
CA GLU A 759 3.19 -1.43 -10.38
C GLU A 759 4.40 -2.00 -11.14
N ARG A 760 5.28 -2.75 -10.46
CA ARG A 760 6.37 -3.52 -11.07
C ARG A 760 6.01 -5.01 -11.16
N ALA A 761 5.58 -5.62 -10.05
CA ALA A 761 5.40 -7.06 -9.97
C ALA A 761 4.28 -7.58 -10.89
N VAL A 762 3.13 -6.90 -10.98
CA VAL A 762 2.03 -7.35 -11.84
C VAL A 762 2.39 -7.29 -13.33
N PRO A 763 2.96 -6.20 -13.87
CA PRO A 763 3.48 -6.17 -15.23
C PRO A 763 4.55 -7.22 -15.53
N ASP A 764 5.51 -7.43 -14.63
CA ASP A 764 6.57 -8.45 -14.83
C ASP A 764 5.97 -9.86 -14.95
N LEU A 765 5.07 -10.23 -14.03
CA LEU A 765 4.37 -11.52 -14.06
C LEU A 765 3.51 -11.67 -15.33
N THR A 766 2.74 -10.65 -15.69
CA THR A 766 1.91 -10.67 -16.90
C THR A 766 2.77 -10.83 -18.15
N TRP A 767 3.87 -10.07 -18.22
CA TRP A 767 4.82 -10.17 -19.32
C TRP A 767 5.43 -11.57 -19.42
N ARG A 768 5.88 -12.15 -18.30
CA ARG A 768 6.46 -13.50 -18.27
C ARG A 768 5.46 -14.54 -18.75
N MET A 769 4.24 -14.54 -18.23
CA MET A 769 3.19 -15.47 -18.65
C MET A 769 2.86 -15.31 -20.13
N SER A 770 2.65 -14.07 -20.60
CA SER A 770 2.29 -13.79 -21.99
C SER A 770 3.39 -14.19 -22.98
N THR A 771 4.66 -13.85 -22.70
CA THR A 771 5.78 -14.18 -23.61
C THR A 771 6.06 -15.66 -23.65
N TRP A 772 6.04 -16.34 -22.49
CA TRP A 772 6.31 -17.77 -22.44
C TRP A 772 5.20 -18.57 -23.14
N THR A 773 3.93 -18.30 -22.85
CA THR A 773 2.80 -19.02 -23.48
C THR A 773 2.73 -18.79 -24.99
N ARG A 774 3.11 -17.60 -25.48
CA ARG A 774 3.19 -17.33 -26.92
C ARG A 774 4.37 -18.03 -27.61
N ALA A 775 5.52 -18.04 -26.95
CA ALA A 775 6.74 -18.65 -27.52
C ALA A 775 6.65 -20.18 -27.59
N THR A 776 6.10 -20.81 -26.56
CA THR A 776 6.11 -22.28 -26.41
C THR A 776 4.78 -22.95 -26.81
N GLY A 777 3.67 -22.19 -26.83
CA GLY A 777 2.32 -22.78 -26.92
C GLY A 777 1.94 -23.61 -25.68
N GLY A 778 2.74 -23.60 -24.62
CA GLY A 778 2.64 -24.43 -23.44
C GLY A 778 1.54 -24.03 -22.45
N ARG A 779 1.37 -24.86 -21.41
CA ARG A 779 0.43 -24.68 -20.29
C ARG A 779 1.17 -24.12 -19.08
N LEU A 780 0.58 -23.16 -18.39
CA LEU A 780 1.20 -22.49 -17.24
C LEU A 780 0.28 -22.50 -16.03
N VAL A 781 0.82 -22.82 -14.85
CA VAL A 781 0.16 -22.58 -13.57
C VAL A 781 0.90 -21.42 -12.87
N ILE A 782 0.20 -20.35 -12.56
CA ILE A 782 0.71 -19.32 -11.64
C ILE A 782 0.27 -19.67 -10.23
N SER A 783 1.26 -19.90 -9.34
CA SER A 783 1.09 -20.38 -7.97
C SER A 783 1.42 -19.26 -6.98
N GLY A 784 0.41 -18.68 -6.33
CA GLY A 784 0.57 -17.54 -5.43
C GLY A 784 0.39 -17.90 -3.95
N HIS A 785 1.41 -17.64 -3.12
CA HIS A 785 1.34 -17.76 -1.66
C HIS A 785 0.99 -16.43 -1.01
N SER A 786 0.06 -16.44 -0.06
CA SER A 786 -0.23 -15.25 0.75
C SER A 786 -0.51 -14.01 -0.12
N GLN A 787 0.20 -12.92 0.05
CA GLN A 787 0.16 -11.71 -0.78
C GLN A 787 0.44 -12.01 -2.28
N GLY A 788 1.28 -13.01 -2.54
CA GLY A 788 1.54 -13.51 -3.90
C GLY A 788 0.28 -13.99 -4.61
N SER A 789 -0.76 -14.44 -3.87
CA SER A 789 -2.07 -14.80 -4.44
C SER A 789 -2.76 -13.59 -5.08
N ALA A 790 -2.71 -12.42 -4.43
CA ALA A 790 -3.29 -11.19 -4.97
C ALA A 790 -2.50 -10.68 -6.19
N LEU A 791 -1.17 -10.82 -6.19
CA LEU A 791 -0.32 -10.50 -7.35
C LEU A 791 -0.61 -11.43 -8.52
N ALA A 792 -0.68 -12.75 -8.26
CA ALA A 792 -0.97 -13.77 -9.26
C ALA A 792 -2.35 -13.56 -9.90
N ALA A 793 -3.38 -13.32 -9.08
CA ALA A 793 -4.73 -13.01 -9.55
C ALA A 793 -4.77 -11.73 -10.40
N ALA A 794 -4.11 -10.65 -9.94
CA ALA A 794 -4.03 -9.40 -10.67
C ALA A 794 -3.30 -9.54 -12.01
N ALA A 795 -2.21 -10.33 -12.05
CA ALA A 795 -1.42 -10.57 -13.26
C ALA A 795 -2.18 -11.45 -14.27
N ALA A 796 -2.82 -12.52 -13.81
CA ALA A 796 -3.65 -13.37 -14.66
C ALA A 796 -4.80 -12.58 -15.30
N TRP A 797 -5.37 -11.62 -14.56
CA TRP A 797 -6.43 -10.76 -15.07
C TRP A 797 -5.99 -9.78 -16.15
N GLN A 798 -4.68 -9.47 -16.20
CA GLN A 798 -4.10 -8.60 -17.23
C GLN A 798 -3.83 -9.33 -18.56
N LEU A 799 -3.90 -10.65 -18.61
CA LEU A 799 -3.66 -11.45 -19.83
C LEU A 799 -4.78 -11.25 -20.86
N ARG A 800 -4.46 -11.44 -22.14
CA ARG A 800 -5.44 -11.51 -23.22
C ARG A 800 -6.33 -12.77 -23.10
N PRO A 801 -7.58 -12.76 -23.57
CA PRO A 801 -8.43 -13.94 -23.49
C PRO A 801 -7.83 -15.21 -24.09
N SER A 802 -7.08 -15.09 -25.19
CA SER A 802 -6.37 -16.22 -25.85
C SER A 802 -5.25 -16.80 -24.98
N GLU A 803 -4.54 -15.95 -24.23
CA GLU A 803 -3.45 -16.35 -23.33
C GLU A 803 -4.01 -16.94 -22.03
N ARG A 804 -5.12 -16.38 -21.49
CA ARG A 804 -5.76 -16.85 -20.25
C ARG A 804 -6.19 -18.32 -20.31
N ARG A 805 -6.62 -18.81 -21.47
CA ARG A 805 -7.01 -20.22 -21.66
C ARG A 805 -5.87 -21.21 -21.42
N ARG A 806 -4.62 -20.76 -21.43
CA ARG A 806 -3.42 -21.57 -21.18
C ARG A 806 -2.84 -21.36 -19.78
N VAL A 807 -3.49 -20.53 -18.97
CA VAL A 807 -3.00 -20.17 -17.63
C VAL A 807 -4.01 -20.58 -16.58
N ALA A 808 -3.58 -21.37 -15.61
CA ALA A 808 -4.35 -21.69 -14.42
C ALA A 808 -3.82 -20.90 -13.21
N LEU A 809 -4.70 -20.68 -12.24
CA LEU A 809 -4.40 -19.97 -11.00
C LEU A 809 -4.49 -20.94 -9.82
N LEU A 810 -3.38 -21.09 -9.08
CA LEU A 810 -3.32 -21.82 -7.82
C LEU A 810 -3.00 -20.82 -6.70
N THR A 811 -3.95 -20.60 -5.80
CA THR A 811 -3.77 -19.72 -4.65
C THR A 811 -3.72 -20.54 -3.36
N TYR A 812 -2.86 -20.16 -2.42
CA TYR A 812 -2.74 -20.87 -1.16
C TYR A 812 -2.30 -19.93 -0.03
N GLY A 813 -2.84 -20.18 1.18
CA GLY A 813 -2.72 -19.20 2.27
C GLY A 813 -3.25 -17.82 1.88
N SER A 814 -4.26 -17.77 1.03
CA SER A 814 -4.66 -16.58 0.28
C SER A 814 -5.49 -15.60 1.11
N PRO A 815 -5.12 -14.30 1.19
CA PRO A 815 -5.89 -13.26 1.86
C PRO A 815 -6.99 -12.66 0.97
N ILE A 816 -7.18 -13.13 -0.27
CA ILE A 816 -7.98 -12.46 -1.32
C ILE A 816 -9.40 -12.13 -0.84
N GLU A 817 -10.13 -13.10 -0.28
CA GLU A 817 -11.48 -12.85 0.26
C GLU A 817 -11.42 -12.26 1.67
N ARG A 818 -10.63 -12.90 2.54
CA ARG A 818 -10.60 -12.64 3.98
C ARG A 818 -10.17 -11.22 4.33
N LEU A 819 -9.18 -10.67 3.62
CA LEU A 819 -8.68 -9.31 3.79
C LEU A 819 -9.06 -8.41 2.61
N TYR A 820 -8.69 -8.78 1.39
CA TYR A 820 -8.91 -7.93 0.22
C TYR A 820 -10.38 -7.75 -0.11
N GLY A 821 -11.18 -8.80 -0.09
CA GLY A 821 -12.62 -8.73 -0.36
C GLY A 821 -13.37 -7.87 0.65
N ARG A 822 -12.94 -7.89 1.93
CA ARG A 822 -13.55 -7.09 3.00
C ARG A 822 -13.15 -5.61 2.94
N TRP A 823 -11.85 -5.33 2.73
CA TRP A 823 -11.30 -3.97 2.81
C TRP A 823 -11.32 -3.23 1.48
N PHE A 824 -11.28 -3.95 0.37
CA PHE A 824 -11.26 -3.39 -0.99
C PHE A 824 -12.40 -3.95 -1.84
N PRO A 825 -13.67 -3.84 -1.40
CA PRO A 825 -14.79 -4.55 -2.02
C PRO A 825 -15.06 -4.15 -3.47
N ALA A 826 -14.63 -2.95 -3.89
CA ALA A 826 -14.73 -2.53 -5.28
C ALA A 826 -13.79 -3.31 -6.23
N HIS A 827 -12.77 -3.98 -5.70
CA HIS A 827 -11.69 -4.60 -6.47
C HIS A 827 -11.62 -6.12 -6.27
N PHE A 828 -11.85 -6.61 -5.06
CA PHE A 828 -11.83 -8.03 -4.68
C PHE A 828 -13.12 -8.46 -3.96
N GLY A 829 -14.19 -7.68 -4.07
CA GLY A 829 -15.50 -8.08 -3.55
C GLY A 829 -16.09 -9.24 -4.33
N PRO A 830 -17.23 -9.82 -3.86
CA PRO A 830 -17.81 -11.03 -4.44
C PRO A 830 -18.03 -10.96 -5.96
N ALA A 831 -18.58 -9.86 -6.46
CA ALA A 831 -18.78 -9.67 -7.90
C ALA A 831 -17.48 -9.65 -8.71
N ALA A 832 -16.41 -9.09 -8.13
CA ALA A 832 -15.10 -9.04 -8.76
C ALA A 832 -14.45 -10.44 -8.78
N LEU A 833 -14.58 -11.22 -7.71
CA LEU A 833 -14.06 -12.59 -7.65
C LEU A 833 -14.81 -13.53 -8.59
N VAL A 834 -16.12 -13.41 -8.71
CA VAL A 834 -16.91 -14.14 -9.72
C VAL A 834 -16.46 -13.76 -11.14
N ALA A 835 -16.18 -12.48 -11.40
CA ALA A 835 -15.65 -12.07 -12.70
C ALA A 835 -14.24 -12.62 -12.97
N LEU A 836 -13.37 -12.66 -11.95
CA LEU A 836 -12.06 -13.28 -12.06
C LEU A 836 -12.16 -14.77 -12.40
N HIS A 837 -13.01 -15.50 -11.68
CA HIS A 837 -13.24 -16.92 -11.93
C HIS A 837 -13.76 -17.18 -13.35
N ARG A 838 -14.72 -16.38 -13.82
CA ARG A 838 -15.24 -16.48 -15.20
C ARG A 838 -14.14 -16.23 -16.24
N ASP A 839 -13.23 -15.31 -15.95
CA ASP A 839 -12.12 -14.95 -16.85
C ASP A 839 -10.95 -15.94 -16.77
N VAL A 840 -10.74 -16.59 -15.60
CA VAL A 840 -9.74 -17.61 -15.32
C VAL A 840 -10.46 -18.81 -14.68
N ASP A 841 -11.11 -19.64 -15.49
CA ASP A 841 -11.95 -20.74 -15.04
C ASP A 841 -11.16 -21.89 -14.35
N CYS A 842 -9.89 -22.06 -14.69
CA CYS A 842 -8.98 -22.98 -14.01
C CYS A 842 -8.37 -22.34 -12.76
N TRP A 843 -9.11 -22.28 -11.67
CA TRP A 843 -8.67 -21.71 -10.39
C TRP A 843 -8.93 -22.68 -9.24
N ARG A 844 -7.89 -22.91 -8.38
CA ARG A 844 -7.98 -23.64 -7.11
C ARG A 844 -7.36 -22.83 -5.99
N ASN A 845 -7.89 -22.99 -4.77
CA ASN A 845 -7.43 -22.31 -3.56
C ASN A 845 -7.27 -23.30 -2.42
N LEU A 846 -6.08 -23.29 -1.78
CA LEU A 846 -5.75 -24.13 -0.62
C LEU A 846 -5.69 -23.26 0.65
N TYR A 847 -6.28 -23.75 1.74
CA TYR A 847 -6.26 -23.04 3.02
C TYR A 847 -6.29 -23.97 4.23
N ARG A 848 -5.86 -23.46 5.40
CA ARG A 848 -5.86 -24.15 6.69
C ARG A 848 -6.67 -23.36 7.70
N LEU A 849 -7.32 -24.04 8.65
CA LEU A 849 -8.06 -23.39 9.74
C LEU A 849 -7.13 -22.73 10.78
N THR A 850 -5.87 -23.14 10.83
CA THR A 850 -4.82 -22.57 11.67
C THR A 850 -4.14 -21.35 11.07
N ASP A 851 -4.43 -21.04 9.80
CA ASP A 851 -3.83 -19.90 9.08
C ASP A 851 -4.49 -18.57 9.51
N PRO A 852 -3.74 -17.62 10.08
CA PRO A 852 -4.29 -16.32 10.49
C PRO A 852 -4.52 -15.35 9.31
N ILE A 853 -3.93 -15.61 8.15
CA ILE A 853 -3.95 -14.70 6.99
C ILE A 853 -4.83 -15.27 5.87
N GLY A 854 -4.56 -16.51 5.48
CA GLY A 854 -5.27 -17.20 4.42
C GLY A 854 -6.65 -17.68 4.82
N GLY A 855 -7.48 -17.93 3.83
CA GLY A 855 -8.82 -18.47 4.01
C GLY A 855 -9.47 -18.89 2.70
N PRO A 856 -10.71 -19.41 2.77
CA PRO A 856 -11.47 -19.75 1.57
C PRO A 856 -11.88 -18.49 0.79
N VAL A 857 -11.95 -18.61 -0.53
CA VAL A 857 -12.39 -17.55 -1.45
C VAL A 857 -13.91 -17.40 -1.46
N ARG A 858 -14.64 -18.49 -1.15
CA ARG A 858 -16.12 -18.51 -1.02
C ARG A 858 -16.83 -17.91 -2.22
N LEU A 859 -16.47 -18.34 -3.40
CA LEU A 859 -17.31 -18.06 -4.57
C LEU A 859 -18.64 -18.72 -4.31
N SER A 860 -19.72 -17.94 -4.27
CA SER A 860 -21.08 -18.48 -4.16
C SER A 860 -21.32 -19.34 -5.38
N GLY A 861 -21.10 -20.65 -5.24
CA GLY A 861 -21.57 -21.61 -6.20
C GLY A 861 -23.09 -21.75 -6.03
N ASP A 862 -23.86 -21.60 -7.08
CA ASP A 862 -25.01 -22.49 -7.24
C ASP A 862 -24.46 -23.91 -7.09
N ASP A 863 -25.24 -24.85 -6.58
CA ASP A 863 -24.87 -26.24 -6.29
C ASP A 863 -24.18 -26.99 -7.46
N CYS A 864 -23.92 -26.37 -8.58
CA CYS A 864 -23.28 -26.85 -9.79
C CYS A 864 -22.08 -26.02 -10.26
N GLY A 865 -21.59 -25.00 -9.51
CA GLY A 865 -20.44 -24.18 -9.89
C GLY A 865 -19.12 -24.93 -9.63
N PRO A 866 -18.05 -24.68 -10.41
CA PRO A 866 -16.75 -25.27 -10.14
C PRO A 866 -16.21 -24.83 -8.79
N GLU A 867 -15.87 -25.78 -7.97
CA GLU A 867 -15.35 -25.60 -6.64
C GLU A 867 -13.94 -25.00 -6.69
N VAL A 868 -13.79 -23.69 -6.36
CA VAL A 868 -12.49 -23.03 -6.27
C VAL A 868 -11.75 -23.47 -5.01
N ASP A 869 -12.45 -23.53 -3.88
CA ASP A 869 -11.84 -23.87 -2.60
C ASP A 869 -11.66 -25.38 -2.46
N HIS A 870 -10.46 -25.81 -2.07
CA HIS A 870 -10.24 -27.14 -1.57
C HIS A 870 -10.87 -27.27 -0.17
N ALA A 871 -11.18 -28.48 0.29
CA ALA A 871 -11.50 -28.73 1.70
C ALA A 871 -10.36 -28.19 2.59
N PRO A 872 -10.64 -27.72 3.82
CA PRO A 872 -9.56 -27.24 4.70
C PRO A 872 -8.48 -28.30 4.86
N LEU A 873 -7.23 -27.95 4.59
CA LEU A 873 -6.10 -28.84 4.78
C LEU A 873 -5.92 -29.14 6.27
N ALA A 874 -5.66 -30.40 6.61
CA ALA A 874 -5.37 -30.80 7.97
C ALA A 874 -4.09 -30.12 8.49
N ASP A 875 -4.13 -29.52 9.67
CA ASP A 875 -2.97 -28.84 10.26
C ASP A 875 -3.04 -28.92 11.80
N PRO A 876 -2.23 -29.78 12.40
CA PRO A 876 -1.19 -30.63 11.81
C PRO A 876 -1.74 -31.75 10.93
N LEU A 877 -0.93 -32.26 10.03
CA LEU A 877 -1.30 -33.35 9.12
C LEU A 877 -1.65 -34.65 9.89
N ALA A 878 -0.98 -34.89 11.01
CA ALA A 878 -1.25 -35.99 11.92
C ALA A 878 -1.21 -35.51 13.38
N TYR A 879 -2.09 -36.04 14.23
CA TYR A 879 -2.16 -35.66 15.65
C TYR A 879 -0.97 -36.17 16.44
N GLY A 880 -0.73 -37.48 16.40
CA GLY A 880 0.28 -38.21 17.14
C GLY A 880 1.44 -38.70 16.25
N ARG A 881 2.13 -39.71 16.75
CA ARG A 881 3.16 -40.43 16.00
C ARG A 881 2.52 -41.54 15.19
N THR A 882 2.88 -41.64 13.92
CA THR A 882 2.50 -42.71 12.99
C THR A 882 3.75 -43.28 12.34
N GLU A 883 3.64 -44.38 11.63
CA GLU A 883 4.78 -44.94 10.86
C GLU A 883 5.28 -43.95 9.83
N GLU A 884 4.36 -43.19 9.17
CA GLU A 884 4.70 -42.15 8.19
C GLU A 884 5.26 -40.91 8.85
N HIS A 885 4.82 -40.60 10.10
CA HIS A 885 5.26 -39.47 10.88
C HIS A 885 5.77 -39.91 12.26
N PRO A 886 7.02 -40.38 12.35
CA PRO A 886 7.57 -40.89 13.61
C PRO A 886 7.74 -39.79 14.69
N LEU A 887 7.72 -38.52 14.28
CA LEU A 887 7.60 -37.37 15.16
C LEU A 887 6.23 -36.71 14.95
N PRO A 888 5.66 -36.06 15.97
CA PRO A 888 4.39 -35.35 15.83
C PRO A 888 4.50 -34.29 14.75
N ALA A 889 3.59 -34.34 13.76
CA ALA A 889 3.59 -33.40 12.65
C ALA A 889 3.52 -31.93 13.16
N PRO A 890 4.28 -30.99 12.62
CA PRO A 890 4.26 -29.58 13.03
C PRO A 890 2.91 -28.92 12.69
N ILE A 891 2.52 -27.93 13.47
CA ILE A 891 1.41 -27.02 13.12
C ILE A 891 2.03 -25.94 12.21
N LEU A 892 1.70 -25.97 10.92
CA LEU A 892 2.33 -25.15 9.89
C LEU A 892 1.67 -23.75 9.76
N GLY A 893 0.37 -23.67 10.05
CA GLY A 893 -0.36 -22.41 9.96
C GLY A 893 -0.30 -21.80 8.55
N HIS A 894 0.40 -20.66 8.45
CA HIS A 894 0.56 -19.92 7.18
C HIS A 894 1.75 -20.37 6.32
N SER A 895 2.58 -21.26 6.83
CA SER A 895 3.83 -21.69 6.18
C SER A 895 3.67 -23.01 5.41
N ASP A 896 4.66 -23.29 4.54
CA ASP A 896 4.95 -24.59 3.93
C ASP A 896 3.73 -25.31 3.29
N TYR A 897 2.88 -24.57 2.57
CA TYR A 897 1.78 -25.14 1.80
C TYR A 897 2.28 -26.04 0.65
N GLN A 898 3.44 -25.74 0.08
CA GLN A 898 4.02 -26.50 -1.02
C GLN A 898 4.46 -27.92 -0.61
N ALA A 899 4.73 -28.12 0.69
CA ALA A 899 5.07 -29.43 1.24
C ALA A 899 3.82 -30.34 1.46
N ASP A 900 2.61 -29.77 1.39
CA ASP A 900 1.37 -30.52 1.52
C ASP A 900 1.10 -31.33 0.25
N PRO A 901 0.77 -32.62 0.32
CA PRO A 901 0.47 -33.44 -0.87
C PRO A 901 -0.60 -32.86 -1.78
N ALA A 902 -1.62 -32.21 -1.18
CA ALA A 902 -2.71 -31.57 -1.93
C ALA A 902 -2.21 -30.48 -2.89
N PHE A 903 -1.08 -29.84 -2.60
CA PHE A 903 -0.51 -28.84 -3.49
C PHE A 903 -0.09 -29.43 -4.84
N ALA A 904 0.66 -30.52 -4.81
CA ALA A 904 1.12 -31.19 -6.03
C ALA A 904 -0.05 -31.81 -6.82
N GLU A 905 -1.04 -32.36 -6.11
CA GLU A 905 -2.24 -32.93 -6.69
C GLU A 905 -3.08 -31.87 -7.41
N GLU A 906 -3.42 -30.77 -6.77
CA GLU A 906 -4.23 -29.71 -7.38
C GLU A 906 -3.50 -28.99 -8.52
N ARG A 907 -2.19 -28.79 -8.41
CA ARG A 907 -1.37 -28.31 -9.53
C ARG A 907 -1.46 -29.25 -10.73
N GLY A 908 -1.34 -30.57 -10.51
CA GLY A 908 -1.48 -31.57 -11.55
C GLY A 908 -2.86 -31.55 -12.20
N ARG A 909 -3.92 -31.47 -11.40
CA ARG A 909 -5.31 -31.36 -11.88
C ARG A 909 -5.53 -30.10 -12.74
N LEU A 910 -4.99 -28.96 -12.32
CA LEU A 910 -5.07 -27.70 -13.07
C LEU A 910 -4.37 -27.83 -14.43
N LEU A 911 -3.15 -28.39 -14.47
CA LEU A 911 -2.42 -28.62 -15.72
C LEU A 911 -3.16 -29.57 -16.66
N ALA A 912 -3.80 -30.61 -16.12
CA ALA A 912 -4.57 -31.56 -16.94
C ALA A 912 -5.84 -30.92 -17.55
N ARG A 913 -6.44 -29.94 -16.88
CA ARG A 913 -7.62 -29.20 -17.38
C ARG A 913 -7.29 -28.16 -18.45
N LEU A 914 -6.05 -27.69 -18.51
CA LEU A 914 -5.61 -26.75 -19.55
C LEU A 914 -5.37 -27.50 -20.86
N HIS A 915 -6.13 -27.15 -21.89
CA HIS A 915 -5.97 -27.79 -23.22
C HIS A 915 -4.84 -27.12 -24.02
N PRO A 916 -3.88 -27.89 -24.58
CA PRO A 916 -2.94 -27.33 -25.54
C PRO A 916 -3.70 -27.01 -26.85
N GLU A 917 -3.54 -25.77 -27.35
CA GLU A 917 -4.02 -25.46 -28.69
C GLU A 917 -3.19 -26.27 -29.74
N VAL A 918 -3.84 -27.00 -30.57
CA VAL A 918 -3.22 -27.51 -31.79
C VAL A 918 -2.84 -26.29 -32.65
N PRO A 919 -1.57 -26.14 -33.07
CA PRO A 919 -1.20 -25.01 -33.91
C PRO A 919 -2.03 -25.03 -35.20
N VAL A 920 -2.83 -23.98 -35.40
CA VAL A 920 -3.50 -23.77 -36.68
C VAL A 920 -2.42 -23.52 -37.72
N ARG A 921 -2.22 -24.50 -38.60
CA ARG A 921 -1.39 -24.32 -39.79
C ARG A 921 -2.07 -23.26 -40.66
N HIS A 922 -1.48 -22.10 -40.77
CA HIS A 922 -1.75 -21.24 -41.93
C HIS A 922 -1.20 -21.94 -43.16
N ALA A 923 -2.10 -22.45 -44.02
CA ALA A 923 -1.81 -22.98 -45.33
C ALA A 923 -1.39 -21.86 -46.28
#